data_da95919f60cd1aa7cea7088d3e79aadd
#
_entry.id   da95919f60cd1aa7cea7088d3e79aadd
#
_cell.length_a   1.000
_cell.length_b   1.000
_cell.length_c   1.000
_cell.angle_alpha   90.00
_cell.angle_beta   90.00
_cell.angle_gamma   90.00
#
_symmetry.space_group_name_H-M   'P 1'
#
loop_
_entity.id
_entity.type
_entity.pdbx_description
1 polymer ?
#
loop_
_entity_poly.entity_id
_entity_poly.type
_entity_poly.pdbx_seq_one_letter_code
_entity_poly.pdbx_strand_id
1 'polypeptide(L)'
;LATVRDLLLRMPRAYDDLRRETPLAYAGDVPDGRVVLVRGIVRRVHVFPRRLLDVVIESEGASLRARWFRPPPGMSKGFAKGAEVALAGPLRTDAKGTRELVHPTNVTAALGGAEGLGVRPCYPAIEGVGARVCERVVAAALALVERAADAAETFTPETRARLGVPTLREALREVHAPAADLDEAALAALTSGIAPAHRRLALETLVAVQAAFLLQRADAAAAGAPAPIAPDVTRDALGRARAALAFPLTAAQERAVAEIAADLAEARPMQRLLVGDVGSGKTAVAFAAVAIVAAAGGQALLMAPTEVLAEQHARTLAPLAGQLGFRLALVTASTPARERAAIIADAAAGRVALVVGTHAALDAALVFADLRLVVVDEQHRFGVRQRAAARRRAGQAALPHLLVLSATPIPRTLALARHGDLDASILDERPAGRAAPATLVCRGAQEQRAVYDRLRDEIARGHQAYVVCPVRERAKRAGAVTAIGHYAALARRLAPARVGLLHGALAADEKERVLAAFVAGELDVLVATTIVELGLDVPNATLMIVEDADRFGLSQLHQLRGRVGRGAAPGLCLLCASEDAAVGEGSRRLDVLAATADGFRLAEADLAARGPGDLFGARQTGALAFGSASLAEVFELVGQARREAERVFAVDPALAEPAHASLARAARSLLERRALFEGEAA
;
A
#
# COMPACT_ATOMS: atom_id res chain seq x y z
N LEU A 1 13.88 11.37 8.52
CA LEU A 1 14.83 12.09 7.66
C LEU A 1 16.25 11.75 8.12
N ALA A 2 16.96 10.91 7.38
CA ALA A 2 18.30 10.47 7.73
C ALA A 2 19.40 11.21 6.95
N THR A 3 19.08 11.77 5.80
CA THR A 3 20.06 12.42 4.90
C THR A 3 19.55 13.76 4.35
N VAL A 4 20.49 14.57 3.84
CA VAL A 4 20.18 15.81 3.10
C VAL A 4 19.29 15.52 1.88
N ARG A 5 19.54 14.40 1.21
CA ARG A 5 18.72 13.95 0.08
C ARG A 5 17.26 13.71 0.51
N ASP A 6 17.01 13.03 1.63
CA ASP A 6 15.66 12.78 2.13
C ASP A 6 14.91 14.08 2.43
N LEU A 7 15.62 15.09 2.91
CA LEU A 7 15.07 16.41 3.18
C LEU A 7 14.68 17.12 1.89
N LEU A 8 15.57 17.12 0.88
CA LEU A 8 15.33 17.79 -0.41
C LEU A 8 14.32 17.05 -1.32
N LEU A 9 14.09 15.76 -1.10
CA LEU A 9 12.99 15.04 -1.77
C LEU A 9 11.64 15.25 -1.07
N ARG A 10 11.58 16.05 0.02
CA ARG A 10 10.32 16.44 0.65
C ARG A 10 9.75 17.67 -0.06
N MET A 11 8.81 17.43 -0.96
CA MET A 11 8.20 18.48 -1.79
C MET A 11 7.38 19.48 -0.97
N PRO A 12 7.35 20.76 -1.36
CA PRO A 12 6.37 21.71 -0.90
C PRO A 12 4.94 21.22 -1.22
N ARG A 13 4.00 21.48 -0.33
CA ARG A 13 2.56 21.19 -0.54
C ARG A 13 1.82 22.30 -1.27
N ALA A 14 2.38 23.50 -1.27
CA ALA A 14 1.83 24.70 -1.86
C ALA A 14 2.92 25.76 -2.04
N TYR A 15 2.62 26.81 -2.77
CA TYR A 15 3.47 27.96 -2.95
C TYR A 15 2.68 29.23 -2.66
N ASP A 16 3.22 30.08 -1.79
CA ASP A 16 2.67 31.41 -1.53
C ASP A 16 3.27 32.39 -2.56
N ASP A 17 2.43 32.98 -3.41
CA ASP A 17 2.85 34.02 -4.35
C ASP A 17 2.85 35.39 -3.64
N LEU A 18 4.03 35.86 -3.28
CA LEU A 18 4.23 37.14 -2.61
C LEU A 18 4.89 38.19 -3.52
N ARG A 19 4.88 37.97 -4.84
CA ARG A 19 5.47 38.87 -5.83
C ARG A 19 4.65 40.13 -6.05
N ARG A 20 3.33 40.07 -5.85
CA ARG A 20 2.40 41.16 -6.04
C ARG A 20 1.65 41.48 -4.74
N GLU A 21 1.54 42.76 -4.47
CA GLU A 21 0.69 43.23 -3.36
C GLU A 21 -0.78 43.12 -3.78
N THR A 22 -1.61 42.66 -2.86
CA THR A 22 -3.06 42.68 -3.01
C THR A 22 -3.58 44.00 -2.38
N PRO A 23 -4.12 44.92 -3.17
CA PRO A 23 -4.70 46.13 -2.58
C PRO A 23 -5.82 45.77 -1.60
N LEU A 24 -5.90 46.48 -0.48
CA LEU A 24 -6.90 46.19 0.58
C LEU A 24 -8.34 46.21 0.07
N ALA A 25 -8.63 47.02 -0.92
CA ALA A 25 -9.95 47.11 -1.56
C ALA A 25 -10.40 45.79 -2.21
N TYR A 26 -9.46 44.99 -2.71
CA TYR A 26 -9.75 43.72 -3.37
C TYR A 26 -9.57 42.50 -2.46
N ALA A 27 -9.29 42.72 -1.17
CA ALA A 27 -9.18 41.60 -0.21
C ALA A 27 -10.48 40.80 -0.08
N GLY A 28 -11.63 41.38 -0.41
CA GLY A 28 -12.95 40.72 -0.43
C GLY A 28 -13.07 39.63 -1.50
N ASP A 29 -12.41 39.81 -2.65
CA ASP A 29 -12.52 38.94 -3.84
C ASP A 29 -11.58 37.73 -3.79
N VAL A 30 -10.64 37.72 -2.85
CA VAL A 30 -9.66 36.64 -2.72
C VAL A 30 -10.29 35.41 -2.04
N PRO A 31 -10.11 34.21 -2.54
CA PRO A 31 -10.60 32.98 -1.91
C PRO A 31 -10.14 32.80 -0.45
N ASP A 32 -11.00 32.24 0.39
CA ASP A 32 -10.71 31.96 1.80
C ASP A 32 -9.53 31.03 1.97
N GLY A 33 -8.61 31.36 2.87
CA GLY A 33 -7.38 30.59 3.13
C GLY A 33 -6.21 30.92 2.20
N ARG A 34 -6.38 31.66 1.12
CA ARG A 34 -5.28 32.09 0.25
C ARG A 34 -4.37 33.07 0.98
N VAL A 35 -3.06 32.86 0.88
CA VAL A 35 -2.04 33.76 1.41
C VAL A 35 -1.90 34.97 0.47
N VAL A 36 -1.94 36.15 1.04
CA VAL A 36 -1.78 37.44 0.33
C VAL A 36 -0.70 38.28 0.97
N LEU A 37 -0.06 39.12 0.17
CA LEU A 37 0.78 40.22 0.62
C LEU A 37 -0.05 41.52 0.56
N VAL A 38 -0.20 42.17 1.68
CA VAL A 38 -0.91 43.47 1.78
C VAL A 38 -0.03 44.53 2.44
N ARG A 39 -0.20 45.77 2.05
CA ARG A 39 0.47 46.91 2.64
C ARG A 39 -0.55 47.91 3.14
N GLY A 40 -0.26 48.58 4.27
CA GLY A 40 -1.12 49.60 4.81
C GLY A 40 -0.52 50.28 6.04
N ILE A 41 -1.15 51.37 6.43
CA ILE A 41 -0.78 52.18 7.62
C ILE A 41 -1.51 51.59 8.83
N VAL A 42 -0.80 51.37 9.92
CA VAL A 42 -1.39 50.90 11.19
C VAL A 42 -2.29 52.01 11.79
N ARG A 43 -3.59 51.75 11.84
CA ARG A 43 -4.57 52.68 12.44
C ARG A 43 -4.85 52.38 13.90
N ARG A 44 -4.92 51.10 14.23
CA ARG A 44 -5.29 50.65 15.57
C ARG A 44 -4.54 49.37 15.94
N VAL A 45 -4.09 49.32 17.19
CA VAL A 45 -3.47 48.13 17.79
C VAL A 45 -4.17 47.84 19.10
N HIS A 46 -4.77 46.66 19.21
CA HIS A 46 -5.36 46.16 20.46
C HIS A 46 -4.58 44.94 20.92
N VAL A 47 -4.10 45.00 22.16
CA VAL A 47 -3.37 43.91 22.79
C VAL A 47 -4.22 43.35 23.92
N PHE A 48 -4.60 42.11 23.80
CA PHE A 48 -5.17 41.32 24.88
C PHE A 48 -4.07 40.37 25.39
N PRO A 49 -3.46 40.66 26.56
CA PRO A 49 -2.27 39.91 27.01
C PRO A 49 -2.46 38.43 26.95
N ARG A 50 -1.49 37.71 26.30
CA ARG A 50 -1.48 36.25 26.08
C ARG A 50 -2.67 35.63 25.36
N ARG A 51 -3.64 36.44 24.88
CA ARG A 51 -4.82 35.93 24.16
C ARG A 51 -4.87 36.35 22.71
N LEU A 52 -4.73 37.62 22.40
CA LEU A 52 -4.93 38.15 21.05
C LEU A 52 -4.14 39.44 20.85
N LEU A 53 -3.51 39.59 19.69
CA LEU A 53 -3.09 40.87 19.12
C LEU A 53 -3.98 41.12 17.89
N ASP A 54 -4.65 42.26 17.87
CA ASP A 54 -5.54 42.71 16.80
C ASP A 54 -4.99 44.03 16.26
N VAL A 55 -4.60 44.05 14.99
CA VAL A 55 -4.05 45.21 14.29
C VAL A 55 -4.93 45.53 13.10
N VAL A 56 -5.36 46.79 12.99
CA VAL A 56 -6.10 47.26 11.82
C VAL A 56 -5.16 48.13 10.98
N ILE A 57 -5.01 47.72 9.73
CA ILE A 57 -4.25 48.48 8.71
C ILE A 57 -5.22 49.12 7.71
N GLU A 58 -4.83 50.24 7.15
CA GLU A 58 -5.62 50.99 6.17
C GLU A 58 -4.75 51.44 5.01
N SER A 59 -5.29 51.34 3.80
CA SER A 59 -4.69 51.85 2.56
C SER A 59 -5.82 52.28 1.62
N GLU A 60 -5.71 53.48 1.04
CA GLU A 60 -6.63 54.01 0.02
C GLU A 60 -8.13 53.94 0.46
N GLY A 61 -8.41 54.18 1.74
CA GLY A 61 -9.78 54.19 2.29
C GLY A 61 -10.34 52.79 2.63
N ALA A 62 -9.64 51.71 2.26
CA ALA A 62 -9.99 50.33 2.66
C ALA A 62 -9.22 49.91 3.92
N SER A 63 -9.87 49.15 4.79
CA SER A 63 -9.25 48.65 6.02
C SER A 63 -9.30 47.13 6.11
N LEU A 64 -8.24 46.52 6.65
CA LEU A 64 -8.16 45.08 6.89
C LEU A 64 -7.65 44.83 8.31
N ARG A 65 -8.23 43.81 8.95
CA ARG A 65 -7.85 43.38 10.30
C ARG A 65 -6.85 42.24 10.21
N ALA A 66 -5.76 42.29 11.02
CA ALA A 66 -4.77 41.24 11.18
C ALA A 66 -4.76 40.74 12.62
N ARG A 67 -4.88 39.45 12.82
CA ARG A 67 -5.03 38.82 14.14
C ARG A 67 -3.99 37.73 14.40
N TRP A 68 -3.42 37.77 15.61
CA TRP A 68 -2.54 36.74 16.13
C TRP A 68 -3.12 36.19 17.44
N PHE A 69 -3.57 34.96 17.43
CA PHE A 69 -3.99 34.26 18.64
C PHE A 69 -2.76 33.78 19.40
N ARG A 70 -2.70 34.04 20.73
CA ARG A 70 -1.55 33.75 21.60
C ARG A 70 -0.24 34.34 21.06
N PRO A 71 -0.14 35.64 20.81
CA PRO A 71 1.06 36.25 20.25
C PRO A 71 2.26 36.10 21.20
N PRO A 72 3.49 35.90 20.67
CA PRO A 72 4.70 35.94 21.47
C PRO A 72 4.84 37.27 22.23
N PRO A 73 5.47 37.27 23.42
CA PRO A 73 5.74 38.51 24.17
C PRO A 73 6.51 39.53 23.32
N GLY A 74 6.07 40.78 23.33
CA GLY A 74 6.76 41.84 22.58
C GLY A 74 6.38 42.00 21.11
N MET A 75 5.57 41.11 20.52
CA MET A 75 5.18 41.19 19.12
C MET A 75 4.48 42.53 18.76
N SER A 76 3.73 43.11 19.67
CA SER A 76 3.06 44.40 19.47
C SER A 76 4.01 45.59 19.24
N LYS A 77 5.27 45.50 19.68
CA LYS A 77 6.28 46.53 19.45
C LYS A 77 6.61 46.76 17.97
N GLY A 78 6.35 45.76 17.12
CA GLY A 78 6.52 45.84 15.66
C GLY A 78 5.35 46.61 14.93
N PHE A 79 4.37 47.14 15.68
CA PHE A 79 3.19 47.79 15.11
C PHE A 79 2.94 49.13 15.76
N ALA A 80 3.72 50.15 15.39
CA ALA A 80 3.45 51.50 15.86
C ALA A 80 2.27 52.14 15.09
N LYS A 81 1.37 52.86 15.81
CA LYS A 81 0.29 53.59 15.15
C LYS A 81 0.86 54.63 14.19
N GLY A 82 0.36 54.67 12.97
CA GLY A 82 0.85 55.53 11.90
C GLY A 82 2.04 54.95 11.09
N ALA A 83 2.63 53.84 11.52
CA ALA A 83 3.69 53.16 10.75
C ALA A 83 3.10 52.41 9.56
N GLU A 84 3.81 52.47 8.45
CA GLU A 84 3.52 51.61 7.31
C GLU A 84 4.03 50.20 7.58
N VAL A 85 3.21 49.18 7.31
CA VAL A 85 3.53 47.77 7.46
C VAL A 85 3.10 46.98 6.25
N ALA A 86 3.90 45.97 5.92
CA ALA A 86 3.54 44.96 4.96
C ALA A 86 3.34 43.61 5.67
N LEU A 87 2.21 42.99 5.42
CA LEU A 87 1.79 41.76 6.07
C LEU A 87 1.54 40.66 5.02
N ALA A 88 2.13 39.50 5.23
CA ALA A 88 1.87 38.31 4.41
C ALA A 88 1.18 37.22 5.25
N GLY A 89 -0.01 36.80 4.85
CA GLY A 89 -0.74 35.79 5.59
C GLY A 89 -2.05 35.33 4.94
N PRO A 90 -2.64 34.24 5.44
CA PRO A 90 -3.87 33.70 4.90
C PRO A 90 -5.04 34.64 5.23
N LEU A 91 -5.82 34.95 4.21
CA LEU A 91 -7.07 35.67 4.31
C LEU A 91 -8.18 34.72 4.73
N ARG A 92 -8.95 35.08 5.75
CA ARG A 92 -10.09 34.28 6.23
C ARG A 92 -11.31 35.15 6.48
N THR A 93 -12.46 34.53 6.43
CA THR A 93 -13.73 35.17 6.81
C THR A 93 -14.07 34.74 8.24
N ASP A 94 -14.29 35.72 9.13
CA ASP A 94 -14.72 35.45 10.50
C ASP A 94 -16.20 35.02 10.56
N ALA A 95 -16.67 34.58 11.73
CA ALA A 95 -18.06 34.17 11.95
C ALA A 95 -19.11 35.26 11.67
N LYS A 96 -18.69 36.53 11.51
CA LYS A 96 -19.54 37.68 11.21
C LYS A 96 -19.47 38.11 9.74
N GLY A 97 -18.78 37.34 8.90
CA GLY A 97 -18.59 37.63 7.49
C GLY A 97 -17.50 38.68 7.20
N THR A 98 -16.69 39.08 8.20
CA THR A 98 -15.62 40.06 8.01
C THR A 98 -14.33 39.40 7.58
N ARG A 99 -13.63 39.98 6.58
CA ARG A 99 -12.32 39.49 6.12
C ARG A 99 -11.23 39.88 7.10
N GLU A 100 -10.35 38.96 7.40
CA GLU A 100 -9.22 39.18 8.29
C GLU A 100 -8.01 38.35 7.88
N LEU A 101 -6.80 38.84 8.18
CA LEU A 101 -5.57 38.07 8.11
C LEU A 101 -5.35 37.31 9.42
N VAL A 102 -5.12 36.02 9.35
CA VAL A 102 -4.91 35.19 10.54
C VAL A 102 -3.41 34.79 10.63
N HIS A 103 -2.79 35.16 11.75
CA HIS A 103 -1.36 34.92 12.00
C HIS A 103 -0.42 35.39 10.87
N PRO A 104 -0.62 36.61 10.27
CA PRO A 104 0.25 37.06 9.21
C PRO A 104 1.68 37.28 9.70
N THR A 105 2.63 37.17 8.78
CA THR A 105 4.03 37.55 9.01
C THR A 105 4.19 39.04 8.68
N ASN A 106 4.84 39.80 9.57
CA ASN A 106 5.30 41.13 9.22
C ASN A 106 6.57 41.02 8.38
N VAL A 107 6.46 41.46 7.13
CA VAL A 107 7.51 41.38 6.11
C VAL A 107 8.06 42.76 5.71
N THR A 108 7.71 43.80 6.47
CA THR A 108 8.09 45.18 6.20
C THR A 108 9.61 45.36 6.02
N ALA A 109 10.40 44.71 6.86
CA ALA A 109 11.86 44.76 6.78
C ALA A 109 12.43 44.05 5.52
N ALA A 110 11.73 43.05 4.99
CA ALA A 110 12.15 42.31 3.80
C ALA A 110 11.87 43.12 2.51
N LEU A 111 10.89 44.02 2.51
CA LEU A 111 10.59 44.87 1.36
C LEU A 111 11.59 46.03 1.15
N GLY A 112 12.49 46.27 2.12
CA GLY A 112 13.55 47.28 2.03
C GLY A 112 14.83 46.77 1.35
N GLY A 113 14.90 45.47 1.00
CA GLY A 113 16.01 44.85 0.26
C GLY A 113 15.63 44.65 -1.23
N ALA A 114 16.64 44.62 -2.11
CA ALA A 114 16.45 44.38 -3.54
C ALA A 114 15.95 42.96 -3.89
N GLU A 115 15.95 42.03 -2.96
CA GLU A 115 15.38 40.69 -3.06
C GLU A 115 13.93 40.75 -2.59
N GLY A 116 13.02 41.05 -3.53
CA GLY A 116 11.58 41.10 -3.28
C GLY A 116 11.04 39.80 -2.74
N LEU A 117 9.87 39.89 -2.11
CA LEU A 117 9.09 38.74 -1.71
C LEU A 117 8.72 37.96 -2.95
N GLY A 118 9.43 36.85 -3.21
CA GLY A 118 9.22 35.97 -4.35
C GLY A 118 8.09 34.96 -4.12
N VAL A 119 8.18 33.84 -4.82
CA VAL A 119 7.34 32.67 -4.58
C VAL A 119 7.94 31.84 -3.43
N ARG A 120 7.19 31.66 -2.37
CA ARG A 120 7.65 30.97 -1.16
C ARG A 120 7.10 29.53 -1.08
N PRO A 121 7.94 28.51 -1.02
CA PRO A 121 7.50 27.13 -0.85
C PRO A 121 6.97 26.87 0.56
N CYS A 122 5.81 26.20 0.66
CA CYS A 122 5.16 25.81 1.92
C CYS A 122 5.30 24.31 2.14
N TYR A 123 5.99 23.89 3.20
CA TYR A 123 6.24 22.47 3.48
C TYR A 123 5.15 21.82 4.34
N PRO A 124 4.91 20.50 4.20
CA PRO A 124 4.09 19.75 5.14
C PRO A 124 4.66 19.84 6.56
N ALA A 125 3.77 19.93 7.56
CA ALA A 125 4.17 19.98 8.96
C ALA A 125 5.03 18.78 9.35
N ILE A 126 6.08 19.03 10.14
CA ILE A 126 6.91 18.01 10.79
C ILE A 126 6.67 18.15 12.28
N GLU A 127 6.35 17.05 12.95
CA GLU A 127 6.13 17.06 14.39
C GLU A 127 7.36 17.61 15.13
N GLY A 128 7.15 18.60 15.99
CA GLY A 128 8.21 19.27 16.73
C GLY A 128 9.02 20.30 15.93
N VAL A 129 8.78 20.51 14.63
CA VAL A 129 9.53 21.45 13.79
C VAL A 129 8.62 22.53 13.24
N GLY A 130 8.91 23.79 13.59
CA GLY A 130 8.18 24.93 13.04
C GLY A 130 8.45 25.17 11.55
N ALA A 131 7.47 25.66 10.79
CA ALA A 131 7.56 25.87 9.34
C ALA A 131 8.79 26.71 8.93
N ARG A 132 9.09 27.80 9.63
CA ARG A 132 10.28 28.66 9.37
C ARG A 132 11.60 27.93 9.59
N VAL A 133 11.65 26.95 10.52
CA VAL A 133 12.84 26.14 10.75
C VAL A 133 13.01 25.19 9.57
N CYS A 134 11.92 24.57 9.11
CA CYS A 134 11.93 23.69 7.95
C CYS A 134 12.42 24.45 6.69
N GLU A 135 11.89 25.63 6.41
CA GLU A 135 12.31 26.48 5.28
C GLU A 135 13.81 26.79 5.32
N ARG A 136 14.33 27.23 6.48
CA ARG A 136 15.78 27.53 6.63
C ARG A 136 16.67 26.32 6.45
N VAL A 137 16.25 25.17 6.99
CA VAL A 137 17.02 23.93 6.87
C VAL A 137 17.04 23.44 5.43
N VAL A 138 15.90 23.52 4.71
CA VAL A 138 15.83 23.19 3.29
C VAL A 138 16.69 24.14 2.44
N ALA A 139 16.66 25.45 2.70
CA ALA A 139 17.50 26.43 2.00
C ALA A 139 18.99 26.15 2.23
N ALA A 140 19.40 25.84 3.47
CA ALA A 140 20.78 25.44 3.78
C ALA A 140 21.20 24.14 3.08
N ALA A 141 20.28 23.15 3.02
CA ALA A 141 20.50 21.89 2.33
C ALA A 141 20.65 22.10 0.81
N LEU A 142 19.84 22.96 0.22
CA LEU A 142 19.93 23.33 -1.21
C LEU A 142 21.29 23.96 -1.53
N ALA A 143 21.77 24.89 -0.69
CA ALA A 143 23.07 25.52 -0.85
C ALA A 143 24.25 24.52 -0.75
N LEU A 144 24.10 23.45 0.04
CA LEU A 144 25.08 22.35 0.07
C LEU A 144 25.10 21.56 -1.23
N VAL A 145 23.92 21.24 -1.78
CA VAL A 145 23.81 20.51 -3.06
C VAL A 145 24.34 21.35 -4.21
N GLU A 146 24.15 22.66 -4.20
CA GLU A 146 24.73 23.56 -5.22
C GLU A 146 26.25 23.55 -5.27
N ARG A 147 26.90 23.35 -4.15
CA ARG A 147 28.38 23.23 -4.06
C ARG A 147 28.89 21.84 -4.45
N ALA A 148 28.09 20.81 -4.29
CA ALA A 148 28.48 19.41 -4.49
C ALA A 148 27.83 18.76 -5.73
N ALA A 149 27.33 19.54 -6.64
CA ALA A 149 26.31 19.22 -7.61
C ALA A 149 26.59 18.05 -8.55
N ASP A 150 27.81 17.91 -9.04
CA ASP A 150 28.13 16.90 -10.05
C ASP A 150 28.22 15.49 -9.43
N ALA A 151 28.53 15.41 -8.14
CA ALA A 151 28.62 14.16 -7.40
C ALA A 151 27.24 13.54 -7.04
N ALA A 152 26.14 14.29 -7.16
CA ALA A 152 24.79 13.86 -6.80
C ALA A 152 23.89 13.55 -8.01
N GLU A 153 24.30 13.92 -9.22
CA GLU A 153 23.53 13.64 -10.44
C GLU A 153 23.48 12.13 -10.73
N THR A 154 22.30 11.60 -10.92
CA THR A 154 22.06 10.17 -11.15
C THR A 154 21.84 9.83 -12.61
N PHE A 155 21.47 10.82 -13.43
CA PHE A 155 21.19 10.62 -14.86
C PHE A 155 22.31 11.19 -15.71
N THR A 156 22.80 10.39 -16.64
CA THR A 156 23.74 10.88 -17.65
C THR A 156 23.08 11.95 -18.56
N PRO A 157 23.85 12.80 -19.27
CA PRO A 157 23.28 13.76 -20.20
C PRO A 157 22.35 13.12 -21.24
N GLU A 158 22.70 11.93 -21.74
CA GLU A 158 21.92 11.16 -22.72
C GLU A 158 20.59 10.68 -22.10
N THR A 159 20.63 10.22 -20.86
CA THR A 159 19.43 9.82 -20.12
C THR A 159 18.49 11.00 -19.90
N ARG A 160 19.02 12.16 -19.49
CA ARG A 160 18.19 13.37 -19.32
C ARG A 160 17.55 13.82 -20.63
N ALA A 161 18.33 13.84 -21.72
CA ALA A 161 17.81 14.20 -23.05
C ALA A 161 16.69 13.26 -23.50
N ARG A 162 16.84 11.94 -23.29
CA ARG A 162 15.84 10.93 -23.64
C ARG A 162 14.58 11.05 -22.82
N LEU A 163 14.69 11.35 -21.53
CA LEU A 163 13.56 11.51 -20.61
C LEU A 163 12.92 12.90 -20.69
N GLY A 164 13.58 13.88 -21.34
CA GLY A 164 13.11 15.26 -21.44
C GLY A 164 13.03 15.94 -20.06
N VAL A 165 14.05 15.74 -19.20
CA VAL A 165 14.05 16.25 -17.82
C VAL A 165 15.30 17.13 -17.55
N PRO A 166 15.20 18.14 -16.66
CA PRO A 166 16.33 18.97 -16.25
C PRO A 166 17.35 18.18 -15.41
N THR A 167 18.48 18.81 -15.09
CA THR A 167 19.42 18.29 -14.10
C THR A 167 18.78 18.21 -12.71
N LEU A 168 19.33 17.36 -11.84
CA LEU A 168 18.87 17.27 -10.44
C LEU A 168 18.97 18.63 -9.72
N ARG A 169 20.04 19.39 -9.98
CA ARG A 169 20.26 20.73 -9.42
C ARG A 169 19.17 21.71 -9.86
N GLU A 170 18.90 21.79 -11.15
CA GLU A 170 17.86 22.67 -11.70
C GLU A 170 16.48 22.30 -11.13
N ALA A 171 16.15 21.02 -11.09
CA ALA A 171 14.88 20.55 -10.54
C ALA A 171 14.72 20.89 -9.05
N LEU A 172 15.76 20.68 -8.24
CA LEU A 172 15.72 21.02 -6.81
C LEU A 172 15.60 22.54 -6.61
N ARG A 173 16.32 23.33 -7.41
CA ARG A 173 16.23 24.80 -7.35
C ARG A 173 14.84 25.27 -7.73
N GLU A 174 14.27 24.79 -8.82
CA GLU A 174 12.93 25.16 -9.28
C GLU A 174 11.85 24.88 -8.24
N VAL A 175 11.95 23.74 -7.55
CA VAL A 175 10.97 23.34 -6.53
C VAL A 175 11.15 24.06 -5.19
N HIS A 176 12.39 24.25 -4.72
CA HIS A 176 12.67 24.76 -3.37
C HIS A 176 13.04 26.26 -3.31
N ALA A 177 13.46 26.82 -4.41
CA ALA A 177 13.80 28.24 -4.57
C ALA A 177 13.34 28.73 -5.95
N PRO A 178 12.01 28.72 -6.23
CA PRO A 178 11.48 29.11 -7.53
C PRO A 178 11.85 30.55 -7.87
N ALA A 179 12.12 30.79 -9.16
CA ALA A 179 12.51 32.10 -9.66
C ALA A 179 11.41 33.15 -9.42
N ALA A 180 11.80 34.38 -9.18
CA ALA A 180 10.87 35.47 -8.93
C ALA A 180 10.08 35.89 -10.18
N ASP A 181 10.58 35.61 -11.37
CA ASP A 181 10.02 35.97 -12.68
C ASP A 181 9.15 34.88 -13.33
N LEU A 182 8.81 33.80 -12.57
CA LEU A 182 7.91 32.75 -13.05
C LEU A 182 6.58 33.34 -13.55
N ASP A 183 6.11 32.86 -14.70
CA ASP A 183 4.76 33.18 -15.16
C ASP A 183 3.68 32.42 -14.37
N GLU A 184 2.41 32.78 -14.57
CA GLU A 184 1.29 32.17 -13.85
C GLU A 184 1.11 30.69 -14.20
N ALA A 185 1.42 30.28 -15.43
CA ALA A 185 1.33 28.88 -15.87
C ALA A 185 2.38 28.01 -15.18
N ALA A 186 3.64 28.49 -15.11
CA ALA A 186 4.71 27.80 -14.40
C ALA A 186 4.45 27.68 -12.89
N LEU A 187 3.90 28.74 -12.26
CA LEU A 187 3.50 28.70 -10.86
C LEU A 187 2.35 27.73 -10.62
N ALA A 188 1.36 27.68 -11.51
CA ALA A 188 0.28 26.71 -11.47
C ALA A 188 0.79 25.28 -11.61
N ALA A 189 1.74 25.04 -12.54
CA ALA A 189 2.39 23.74 -12.72
C ALA A 189 3.19 23.30 -11.49
N LEU A 190 3.92 24.22 -10.85
CA LEU A 190 4.61 23.96 -9.58
C LEU A 190 3.62 23.61 -8.47
N THR A 191 2.55 24.41 -8.32
CA THR A 191 1.54 24.22 -7.27
C THR A 191 0.78 22.89 -7.43
N SER A 192 0.49 22.49 -8.67
CA SER A 192 -0.17 21.22 -8.96
C SER A 192 0.80 20.02 -8.99
N GLY A 193 2.13 20.24 -8.90
CA GLY A 193 3.11 19.16 -8.87
C GLY A 193 3.36 18.49 -10.23
N ILE A 194 3.04 19.17 -11.35
CA ILE A 194 3.20 18.65 -12.72
C ILE A 194 4.34 19.32 -13.49
N ALA A 195 5.09 20.23 -12.86
CA ALA A 195 6.23 20.88 -13.49
C ALA A 195 7.32 19.85 -13.89
N PRO A 196 8.15 20.13 -14.93
CA PRO A 196 9.25 19.25 -15.33
C PRO A 196 10.18 18.86 -14.19
N ALA A 197 10.40 19.76 -13.23
CA ALA A 197 11.16 19.51 -12.01
C ALA A 197 10.55 18.39 -11.16
N HIS A 198 9.23 18.37 -10.95
CA HIS A 198 8.55 17.31 -10.21
C HIS A 198 8.70 15.96 -10.92
N ARG A 199 8.55 15.94 -12.24
CA ARG A 199 8.78 14.74 -13.05
C ARG A 199 10.20 14.23 -12.91
N ARG A 200 11.21 15.14 -12.92
CA ARG A 200 12.62 14.77 -12.70
C ARG A 200 12.84 14.11 -11.35
N LEU A 201 12.29 14.69 -10.28
CA LEU A 201 12.44 14.18 -8.90
C LEU A 201 11.69 12.87 -8.66
N ALA A 202 10.52 12.72 -9.30
CA ALA A 202 9.81 11.46 -9.29
C ALA A 202 10.60 10.34 -10.00
N LEU A 203 11.10 10.59 -11.20
CA LEU A 203 11.93 9.64 -11.94
C LEU A 203 13.25 9.34 -11.23
N GLU A 204 13.88 10.31 -10.56
CA GLU A 204 15.05 10.12 -9.71
C GLU A 204 14.84 8.99 -8.68
N THR A 205 13.72 9.04 -7.98
CA THR A 205 13.40 8.03 -6.96
C THR A 205 12.97 6.72 -7.57
N LEU A 206 12.14 6.76 -8.61
CA LEU A 206 11.63 5.56 -9.26
C LEU A 206 12.72 4.74 -9.95
N VAL A 207 13.67 5.39 -10.65
CA VAL A 207 14.80 4.72 -11.28
C VAL A 207 15.72 4.10 -10.23
N ALA A 208 15.97 4.80 -9.10
CA ALA A 208 16.74 4.23 -8.01
C ALA A 208 16.07 3.00 -7.38
N VAL A 209 14.74 3.01 -7.23
CA VAL A 209 13.96 1.85 -6.76
C VAL A 209 14.04 0.68 -7.75
N GLN A 210 13.87 0.95 -9.05
CA GLN A 210 13.99 -0.11 -10.07
C GLN A 210 15.42 -0.66 -10.15
N ALA A 211 16.43 0.19 -10.04
CA ALA A 211 17.82 -0.22 -9.98
C ALA A 211 18.11 -1.10 -8.74
N ALA A 212 17.53 -0.77 -7.57
CA ALA A 212 17.63 -1.58 -6.38
C ALA A 212 17.04 -2.99 -6.57
N PHE A 213 15.89 -3.08 -7.26
CA PHE A 213 15.29 -4.37 -7.60
C PHE A 213 16.15 -5.19 -8.57
N LEU A 214 16.73 -4.53 -9.58
CA LEU A 214 17.62 -5.21 -10.53
C LEU A 214 18.92 -5.70 -9.87
N LEU A 215 19.51 -4.92 -8.94
CA LEU A 215 20.64 -5.39 -8.12
C LEU A 215 20.26 -6.62 -7.30
N GLN A 216 19.12 -6.63 -6.62
CA GLN A 216 18.64 -7.81 -5.89
C GLN A 216 18.47 -9.04 -6.79
N ARG A 217 17.99 -8.86 -8.03
CA ARG A 217 17.87 -9.94 -9.01
C ARG A 217 19.24 -10.45 -9.45
N ALA A 218 20.19 -9.54 -9.69
CA ALA A 218 21.56 -9.89 -10.05
C ALA A 218 22.26 -10.68 -8.93
N ASP A 219 22.14 -10.21 -7.67
CA ASP A 219 22.67 -10.91 -6.49
C ASP A 219 22.05 -12.31 -6.34
N ALA A 220 20.74 -12.43 -6.57
CA ALA A 220 20.06 -13.72 -6.53
C ALA A 220 20.54 -14.66 -7.66
N ALA A 221 20.76 -14.13 -8.86
CA ALA A 221 21.30 -14.91 -9.97
C ALA A 221 22.74 -15.37 -9.72
N ALA A 222 23.57 -14.49 -9.12
CA ALA A 222 24.95 -14.83 -8.74
C ALA A 222 25.04 -15.92 -7.65
N ALA A 223 24.02 -16.05 -6.80
CA ALA A 223 23.94 -17.10 -5.79
C ALA A 223 23.62 -18.49 -6.39
N GLY A 224 23.39 -18.58 -7.69
CA GLY A 224 23.07 -19.82 -8.42
C GLY A 224 21.59 -20.20 -8.33
N ALA A 225 21.14 -21.00 -9.29
CA ALA A 225 19.81 -21.56 -9.38
C ALA A 225 19.83 -23.10 -9.28
N PRO A 226 18.68 -23.73 -8.93
CA PRO A 226 18.54 -25.17 -9.14
C PRO A 226 18.74 -25.53 -10.61
N ALA A 227 19.07 -26.80 -10.88
CA ALA A 227 19.25 -27.26 -12.26
C ALA A 227 17.97 -27.04 -13.09
N PRO A 228 18.09 -26.48 -14.32
CA PRO A 228 16.96 -26.29 -15.21
C PRO A 228 16.17 -27.59 -15.42
N ILE A 229 14.84 -27.45 -15.42
CA ILE A 229 13.96 -28.61 -15.63
C ILE A 229 13.73 -28.81 -17.13
N ALA A 230 13.97 -30.00 -17.61
CA ALA A 230 13.84 -30.33 -19.03
C ALA A 230 12.40 -30.20 -19.54
N PRO A 231 12.19 -29.73 -20.79
CA PRO A 231 10.86 -29.47 -21.33
C PRO A 231 9.95 -30.71 -21.44
N ASP A 232 10.52 -31.90 -21.64
CA ASP A 232 9.80 -33.18 -21.67
C ASP A 232 9.24 -33.50 -20.28
N VAL A 233 10.08 -33.45 -19.23
CA VAL A 233 9.65 -33.62 -17.81
C VAL A 233 8.54 -32.64 -17.47
N THR A 234 8.69 -31.38 -17.86
CA THR A 234 7.67 -30.32 -17.64
C THR A 234 6.36 -30.67 -18.32
N ARG A 235 6.40 -31.11 -19.59
CA ARG A 235 5.20 -31.46 -20.38
C ARG A 235 4.44 -32.61 -19.74
N ASP A 236 5.14 -33.67 -19.37
CA ASP A 236 4.55 -34.85 -18.75
C ASP A 236 3.96 -34.56 -17.38
N ALA A 237 4.67 -33.78 -16.56
CA ALA A 237 4.18 -33.33 -15.25
C ALA A 237 2.90 -32.51 -15.37
N LEU A 238 2.86 -31.55 -16.30
CA LEU A 238 1.68 -30.72 -16.55
C LEU A 238 0.50 -31.52 -17.10
N GLY A 239 0.75 -32.52 -17.98
CA GLY A 239 -0.27 -33.44 -18.46
C GLY A 239 -0.93 -34.20 -17.32
N ARG A 240 -0.13 -34.74 -16.40
CA ARG A 240 -0.59 -35.47 -15.20
C ARG A 240 -1.28 -34.53 -14.21
N ALA A 241 -0.74 -33.33 -13.98
CA ALA A 241 -1.34 -32.34 -13.08
C ALA A 241 -2.72 -31.90 -13.58
N ARG A 242 -2.88 -31.64 -14.88
CA ARG A 242 -4.19 -31.30 -15.48
C ARG A 242 -5.19 -32.45 -15.35
N ALA A 243 -4.77 -33.67 -15.56
CA ALA A 243 -5.62 -34.85 -15.42
C ALA A 243 -6.08 -35.09 -13.96
N ALA A 244 -5.26 -34.71 -12.98
CA ALA A 244 -5.60 -34.81 -11.56
C ALA A 244 -6.59 -33.74 -11.08
N LEU A 245 -6.65 -32.59 -11.75
CA LEU A 245 -7.58 -31.52 -11.39
C LEU A 245 -9.02 -31.89 -11.78
N ALA A 246 -9.97 -31.59 -10.90
CA ALA A 246 -11.40 -31.85 -11.15
C ALA A 246 -12.06 -30.90 -12.16
N PHE A 247 -11.30 -29.93 -12.67
CA PHE A 247 -11.78 -28.88 -13.58
C PHE A 247 -10.65 -28.46 -14.55
N PRO A 248 -10.99 -28.00 -15.77
CA PRO A 248 -10.00 -27.46 -16.68
C PRO A 248 -9.47 -26.12 -16.18
N LEU A 249 -8.20 -25.85 -16.44
CA LEU A 249 -7.60 -24.54 -16.17
C LEU A 249 -8.18 -23.48 -17.10
N THR A 250 -8.35 -22.25 -16.61
CA THR A 250 -8.71 -21.10 -17.44
C THR A 250 -7.55 -20.66 -18.32
N ALA A 251 -7.82 -19.86 -19.36
CA ALA A 251 -6.74 -19.35 -20.22
C ALA A 251 -5.70 -18.53 -19.43
N ALA A 252 -6.13 -17.76 -18.43
CA ALA A 252 -5.23 -17.00 -17.54
C ALA A 252 -4.36 -17.92 -16.67
N GLN A 253 -4.92 -19.02 -16.17
CA GLN A 253 -4.15 -20.02 -15.40
C GLN A 253 -3.16 -20.74 -16.29
N GLU A 254 -3.53 -21.13 -17.52
CA GLU A 254 -2.62 -21.76 -18.49
C GLU A 254 -1.47 -20.82 -18.87
N ARG A 255 -1.73 -19.54 -19.10
CA ARG A 255 -0.68 -18.54 -19.34
C ARG A 255 0.31 -18.48 -18.16
N ALA A 256 -0.21 -18.38 -16.93
CA ALA A 256 0.61 -18.32 -15.73
C ALA A 256 1.45 -19.60 -15.52
N VAL A 257 0.87 -20.77 -15.78
CA VAL A 257 1.59 -22.06 -15.73
C VAL A 257 2.69 -22.11 -16.78
N ALA A 258 2.43 -21.63 -18.01
CA ALA A 258 3.44 -21.59 -19.07
C ALA A 258 4.61 -20.63 -18.73
N GLU A 259 4.31 -19.45 -18.15
CA GLU A 259 5.33 -18.50 -17.67
C GLU A 259 6.20 -19.11 -16.55
N ILE A 260 5.58 -19.80 -15.58
CA ILE A 260 6.30 -20.50 -14.50
C ILE A 260 7.16 -21.62 -15.08
N ALA A 261 6.62 -22.40 -16.00
CA ALA A 261 7.35 -23.51 -16.66
C ALA A 261 8.58 -22.99 -17.43
N ALA A 262 8.46 -21.86 -18.12
CA ALA A 262 9.57 -21.19 -18.78
C ALA A 262 10.66 -20.76 -17.79
N ASP A 263 10.27 -20.14 -16.66
CA ASP A 263 11.22 -19.74 -15.62
C ASP A 263 11.94 -20.94 -15.00
N LEU A 264 11.26 -22.07 -14.78
CA LEU A 264 11.83 -23.30 -14.22
C LEU A 264 12.82 -23.98 -15.17
N ALA A 265 12.75 -23.68 -16.46
CA ALA A 265 13.68 -24.17 -17.47
C ALA A 265 14.95 -23.31 -17.61
N GLU A 266 15.01 -22.16 -16.95
CA GLU A 266 16.17 -21.26 -16.99
C GLU A 266 17.19 -21.55 -15.89
N ALA A 267 18.47 -21.22 -16.15
CA ALA A 267 19.57 -21.35 -15.19
C ALA A 267 19.64 -20.17 -14.21
N ARG A 268 18.50 -19.54 -13.91
CA ARG A 268 18.37 -18.47 -12.92
C ARG A 268 17.21 -18.74 -11.96
N PRO A 269 17.28 -18.30 -10.68
CA PRO A 269 16.19 -18.49 -9.75
C PRO A 269 14.94 -17.73 -10.21
N MET A 270 13.82 -18.42 -10.44
CA MET A 270 12.53 -17.76 -10.62
C MET A 270 12.21 -16.89 -9.40
N GLN A 271 11.74 -15.70 -9.63
CA GLN A 271 11.14 -14.82 -8.62
C GLN A 271 9.84 -14.26 -9.20
N ARG A 272 8.71 -14.91 -8.88
CA ARG A 272 7.43 -14.60 -9.53
C ARG A 272 6.32 -14.34 -8.54
N LEU A 273 5.51 -13.31 -8.83
CA LEU A 273 4.30 -12.96 -8.12
C LEU A 273 3.08 -13.39 -8.96
N LEU A 274 2.28 -14.27 -8.41
CA LEU A 274 0.99 -14.67 -8.99
C LEU A 274 -0.12 -13.86 -8.35
N VAL A 275 -0.66 -12.92 -9.10
CA VAL A 275 -1.76 -12.02 -8.68
C VAL A 275 -3.08 -12.54 -9.22
N GLY A 276 -4.08 -12.62 -8.39
CA GLY A 276 -5.42 -12.99 -8.82
C GLY A 276 -6.45 -12.75 -7.74
N ASP A 277 -7.67 -12.52 -8.15
CA ASP A 277 -8.80 -12.30 -7.23
C ASP A 277 -9.01 -13.50 -6.30
N VAL A 278 -9.79 -13.30 -5.24
CA VAL A 278 -10.22 -14.39 -4.35
C VAL A 278 -11.00 -15.43 -5.20
N GLY A 279 -10.56 -16.68 -5.12
CA GLY A 279 -11.18 -17.77 -5.89
C GLY A 279 -10.75 -17.87 -7.36
N SER A 280 -9.74 -17.13 -7.83
CA SER A 280 -9.16 -17.25 -9.19
C SER A 280 -8.38 -18.54 -9.44
N GLY A 281 -8.23 -19.41 -8.43
CA GLY A 281 -7.54 -20.70 -8.56
C GLY A 281 -6.02 -20.64 -8.49
N LYS A 282 -5.45 -19.68 -7.79
CA LYS A 282 -3.98 -19.56 -7.55
C LYS A 282 -3.36 -20.84 -7.04
N THR A 283 -4.06 -21.58 -6.17
CA THR A 283 -3.61 -22.87 -5.62
C THR A 283 -3.44 -23.93 -6.71
N ALA A 284 -4.28 -23.93 -7.75
CA ALA A 284 -4.13 -24.88 -8.87
C ALA A 284 -2.87 -24.59 -9.71
N VAL A 285 -2.55 -23.31 -9.93
CA VAL A 285 -1.31 -22.89 -10.61
C VAL A 285 -0.08 -23.24 -9.75
N ALA A 286 -0.14 -22.98 -8.44
CA ALA A 286 0.93 -23.38 -7.52
C ALA A 286 1.14 -24.89 -7.48
N PHE A 287 0.06 -25.68 -7.51
CA PHE A 287 0.12 -27.13 -7.60
C PHE A 287 0.79 -27.61 -8.89
N ALA A 288 0.50 -26.99 -10.03
CA ALA A 288 1.16 -27.28 -11.30
C ALA A 288 2.68 -27.04 -11.22
N ALA A 289 3.11 -25.94 -10.59
CA ALA A 289 4.52 -25.66 -10.36
C ALA A 289 5.18 -26.70 -9.44
N VAL A 290 4.51 -27.10 -8.36
CA VAL A 290 4.97 -28.18 -7.45
C VAL A 290 5.08 -29.51 -8.19
N ALA A 291 4.11 -29.84 -9.05
CA ALA A 291 4.11 -31.08 -9.84
C ALA A 291 5.31 -31.15 -10.80
N ILE A 292 5.68 -30.05 -11.46
CA ILE A 292 6.86 -29.96 -12.32
C ILE A 292 8.13 -30.25 -11.50
N VAL A 293 8.28 -29.58 -10.34
CA VAL A 293 9.45 -29.74 -9.47
C VAL A 293 9.55 -31.16 -8.91
N ALA A 294 8.43 -31.74 -8.46
CA ALA A 294 8.38 -33.10 -7.94
C ALA A 294 8.72 -34.15 -9.04
N ALA A 295 8.24 -33.97 -10.28
CA ALA A 295 8.56 -34.82 -11.41
C ALA A 295 10.06 -34.78 -11.79
N ALA A 296 10.72 -33.64 -11.53
CA ALA A 296 12.18 -33.50 -11.70
C ALA A 296 12.98 -34.04 -10.49
N GLY A 297 12.35 -34.71 -9.52
CA GLY A 297 12.99 -35.25 -8.31
C GLY A 297 13.29 -34.18 -7.23
N GLY A 298 12.88 -32.93 -7.41
CA GLY A 298 13.07 -31.86 -6.44
C GLY A 298 11.97 -31.81 -5.40
N GLN A 299 12.19 -30.93 -4.39
CA GLN A 299 11.27 -30.71 -3.28
C GLN A 299 10.72 -29.30 -3.32
N ALA A 300 9.50 -29.10 -2.79
CA ALA A 300 8.84 -27.82 -2.66
C ALA A 300 8.40 -27.55 -1.22
N LEU A 301 8.42 -26.28 -0.81
CA LEU A 301 7.88 -25.78 0.45
C LEU A 301 6.73 -24.82 0.15
N LEU A 302 5.52 -25.07 0.65
CA LEU A 302 4.38 -24.16 0.60
C LEU A 302 4.16 -23.57 1.99
N MET A 303 4.30 -22.25 2.09
CA MET A 303 4.12 -21.50 3.32
C MET A 303 2.77 -20.81 3.36
N ALA A 304 1.99 -21.09 4.41
CA ALA A 304 0.72 -20.42 4.70
C ALA A 304 0.83 -19.55 5.97
N PRO A 305 0.07 -18.46 6.08
CA PRO A 305 0.18 -17.51 7.19
C PRO A 305 -0.38 -18.05 8.52
N THR A 306 -1.26 -19.04 8.49
CA THR A 306 -1.88 -19.65 9.68
C THR A 306 -1.94 -21.17 9.57
N GLU A 307 -2.09 -21.86 10.71
CA GLU A 307 -2.20 -23.31 10.76
C GLU A 307 -3.45 -23.81 10.02
N VAL A 308 -4.60 -23.16 10.22
CA VAL A 308 -5.84 -23.52 9.54
C VAL A 308 -5.70 -23.45 8.00
N LEU A 309 -4.97 -22.45 7.48
CA LEU A 309 -4.70 -22.36 6.04
C LEU A 309 -3.69 -23.43 5.56
N ALA A 310 -2.67 -23.73 6.36
CA ALA A 310 -1.73 -24.79 6.05
C ALA A 310 -2.45 -26.17 5.99
N GLU A 311 -3.33 -26.43 6.95
CA GLU A 311 -4.18 -27.64 6.96
C GLU A 311 -5.14 -27.67 5.76
N GLN A 312 -5.76 -26.54 5.42
CA GLN A 312 -6.63 -26.45 4.26
C GLN A 312 -5.85 -26.74 2.95
N HIS A 313 -4.65 -26.15 2.78
CA HIS A 313 -3.80 -26.46 1.63
C HIS A 313 -3.40 -27.94 1.62
N ALA A 314 -2.99 -28.50 2.76
CA ALA A 314 -2.62 -29.90 2.86
C ALA A 314 -3.80 -30.81 2.51
N ARG A 315 -5.00 -30.55 3.04
CA ARG A 315 -6.22 -31.31 2.75
C ARG A 315 -6.61 -31.26 1.28
N THR A 316 -6.45 -30.09 0.64
CA THR A 316 -6.77 -29.91 -0.79
C THR A 316 -5.74 -30.55 -1.70
N LEU A 317 -4.44 -30.47 -1.35
CA LEU A 317 -3.35 -30.91 -2.21
C LEU A 317 -2.96 -32.39 -2.01
N ALA A 318 -3.20 -33.00 -0.83
CA ALA A 318 -2.81 -34.37 -0.57
C ALA A 318 -3.44 -35.40 -1.52
N PRO A 319 -4.76 -35.33 -1.88
CA PRO A 319 -5.33 -36.24 -2.87
C PRO A 319 -4.68 -36.09 -4.26
N LEU A 320 -4.37 -34.85 -4.67
CA LEU A 320 -3.73 -34.54 -5.94
C LEU A 320 -2.28 -35.05 -5.98
N ALA A 321 -1.54 -34.84 -4.89
CA ALA A 321 -0.20 -35.33 -4.71
C ALA A 321 -0.15 -36.89 -4.81
N GLY A 322 -1.10 -37.57 -4.15
CA GLY A 322 -1.25 -39.02 -4.21
C GLY A 322 -1.52 -39.53 -5.62
N GLN A 323 -2.36 -38.87 -6.42
CA GLN A 323 -2.59 -39.23 -7.83
C GLN A 323 -1.33 -39.06 -8.70
N LEU A 324 -0.46 -38.12 -8.37
CA LEU A 324 0.81 -37.90 -9.06
C LEU A 324 1.93 -38.79 -8.52
N GLY A 325 1.70 -39.53 -7.43
CA GLY A 325 2.65 -40.47 -6.84
C GLY A 325 3.74 -39.81 -5.98
N PHE A 326 3.53 -38.58 -5.46
CA PHE A 326 4.46 -37.96 -4.52
C PHE A 326 3.83 -37.72 -3.16
N ARG A 327 4.67 -37.66 -2.12
CA ARG A 327 4.25 -37.51 -0.73
C ARG A 327 4.23 -36.03 -0.32
N LEU A 328 3.13 -35.63 0.36
CA LEU A 328 2.96 -34.36 1.04
C LEU A 328 3.07 -34.56 2.56
N ALA A 329 3.69 -33.61 3.26
CA ALA A 329 3.72 -33.53 4.71
C ALA A 329 3.29 -32.16 5.21
N LEU A 330 2.62 -32.09 6.38
CA LEU A 330 2.18 -30.86 7.03
C LEU A 330 3.03 -30.60 8.28
N VAL A 331 3.56 -29.37 8.40
CA VAL A 331 4.36 -28.93 9.55
C VAL A 331 3.81 -27.62 10.10
N THR A 332 3.22 -27.69 11.28
CA THR A 332 2.67 -26.54 12.03
C THR A 332 3.23 -26.50 13.45
N ALA A 333 2.89 -25.49 14.25
CA ALA A 333 3.30 -25.47 15.66
C ALA A 333 2.61 -26.58 16.47
N SER A 334 1.39 -26.98 16.07
CA SER A 334 0.62 -28.07 16.69
C SER A 334 1.08 -29.47 16.27
N THR A 335 1.98 -29.63 15.28
CA THR A 335 2.49 -30.94 14.83
C THR A 335 3.23 -31.65 15.98
N PRO A 336 2.80 -32.87 16.39
CA PRO A 336 3.43 -33.62 17.48
C PRO A 336 4.94 -33.83 17.27
N ALA A 337 5.74 -33.76 18.32
CA ALA A 337 7.20 -33.81 18.22
C ALA A 337 7.73 -35.08 17.50
N ARG A 338 7.10 -36.24 17.73
CA ARG A 338 7.46 -37.51 17.08
C ARG A 338 7.19 -37.48 15.57
N GLU A 339 6.04 -36.93 15.18
CA GLU A 339 5.66 -36.80 13.77
C GLU A 339 6.56 -35.76 13.09
N ARG A 340 6.83 -34.62 13.73
CA ARG A 340 7.76 -33.61 13.26
C ARG A 340 9.15 -34.18 12.99
N ALA A 341 9.69 -34.97 13.94
CA ALA A 341 10.98 -35.63 13.76
C ALA A 341 11.00 -36.59 12.56
N ALA A 342 9.92 -37.34 12.32
CA ALA A 342 9.78 -38.19 11.15
C ALA A 342 9.72 -37.37 9.86
N ILE A 343 8.98 -36.26 9.81
CA ILE A 343 8.90 -35.38 8.65
C ILE A 343 10.28 -34.77 8.33
N ILE A 344 11.03 -34.33 9.35
CA ILE A 344 12.38 -33.77 9.19
C ILE A 344 13.30 -34.83 8.56
N ALA A 345 13.29 -36.07 9.08
CA ALA A 345 14.09 -37.15 8.52
C ALA A 345 13.68 -37.51 7.08
N ASP A 346 12.39 -37.49 6.78
CA ASP A 346 11.86 -37.79 5.44
C ASP A 346 12.20 -36.68 4.43
N ALA A 347 12.14 -35.40 4.85
CA ALA A 347 12.52 -34.26 4.02
C ALA A 347 14.02 -34.27 3.71
N ALA A 348 14.87 -34.54 4.70
CA ALA A 348 16.32 -34.65 4.54
C ALA A 348 16.73 -35.86 3.63
N ALA A 349 15.91 -36.87 3.60
CA ALA A 349 16.14 -38.06 2.73
C ALA A 349 15.45 -37.95 1.34
N GLY A 350 14.80 -36.83 1.03
CA GLY A 350 14.08 -36.63 -0.24
C GLY A 350 12.79 -37.44 -0.40
N ARG A 351 12.29 -38.07 0.67
CA ARG A 351 11.07 -38.90 0.62
C ARG A 351 9.75 -38.10 0.63
N VAL A 352 9.81 -36.83 0.92
CA VAL A 352 8.67 -35.87 0.86
C VAL A 352 8.97 -34.87 -0.22
N ALA A 353 8.11 -34.80 -1.24
CA ALA A 353 8.27 -33.81 -2.33
C ALA A 353 7.62 -32.45 -2.04
N LEU A 354 6.58 -32.40 -1.20
CA LEU A 354 5.92 -31.16 -0.80
C LEU A 354 5.77 -31.10 0.73
N VAL A 355 6.37 -30.08 1.33
CA VAL A 355 6.07 -29.71 2.72
C VAL A 355 5.14 -28.50 2.68
N VAL A 356 4.01 -28.60 3.38
CA VAL A 356 3.09 -27.50 3.64
C VAL A 356 3.24 -27.08 5.10
N GLY A 357 3.35 -25.78 5.38
CA GLY A 357 3.45 -25.35 6.77
C GLY A 357 3.33 -23.86 7.00
N THR A 358 3.41 -23.47 8.25
CA THR A 358 3.47 -22.07 8.69
C THR A 358 4.94 -21.65 8.86
N HIS A 359 5.17 -20.53 9.57
CA HIS A 359 6.52 -20.15 10.00
C HIS A 359 7.25 -21.25 10.79
N ALA A 360 6.52 -22.19 11.39
CA ALA A 360 7.09 -23.36 12.03
C ALA A 360 7.89 -24.24 11.05
N ALA A 361 7.56 -24.22 9.76
CA ALA A 361 8.33 -24.89 8.71
C ALA A 361 9.66 -24.17 8.38
N LEU A 362 9.90 -22.99 8.95
CA LEU A 362 11.19 -22.28 8.88
C LEU A 362 12.15 -22.71 10.00
N ASP A 363 11.84 -23.71 10.80
CA ASP A 363 12.75 -24.23 11.82
C ASP A 363 14.06 -24.70 11.18
N ALA A 364 15.18 -24.37 11.80
CA ALA A 364 16.51 -24.74 11.30
C ALA A 364 16.73 -26.27 11.21
N ALA A 365 15.96 -27.04 11.97
CA ALA A 365 16.02 -28.49 11.93
C ALA A 365 15.40 -29.09 10.65
N LEU A 366 14.50 -28.38 9.96
CA LEU A 366 13.92 -28.86 8.70
C LEU A 366 14.89 -28.60 7.55
N VAL A 367 15.66 -29.60 7.20
CA VAL A 367 16.59 -29.58 6.07
C VAL A 367 15.98 -30.38 4.92
N PHE A 368 16.16 -29.91 3.69
CA PHE A 368 15.71 -30.59 2.48
C PHE A 368 16.89 -31.20 1.73
N ALA A 369 16.68 -32.36 1.09
CA ALA A 369 17.67 -32.96 0.22
C ALA A 369 17.91 -32.10 -1.05
N ASP A 370 16.84 -31.60 -1.67
CA ASP A 370 16.88 -30.76 -2.89
C ASP A 370 15.67 -29.84 -2.96
N LEU A 371 15.68 -28.75 -2.15
CA LEU A 371 14.60 -27.74 -2.18
C LEU A 371 14.75 -26.85 -3.41
N ARG A 372 13.88 -27.03 -4.40
CA ARG A 372 13.90 -26.27 -5.65
C ARG A 372 12.86 -25.15 -5.71
N LEU A 373 11.74 -25.26 -4.98
CA LEU A 373 10.64 -24.31 -5.04
C LEU A 373 10.14 -23.91 -3.65
N VAL A 374 10.01 -22.62 -3.42
CA VAL A 374 9.30 -22.05 -2.26
C VAL A 374 8.07 -21.31 -2.77
N VAL A 375 6.90 -21.72 -2.31
CA VAL A 375 5.61 -21.04 -2.55
C VAL A 375 5.21 -20.31 -1.27
N VAL A 376 4.89 -19.01 -1.35
CA VAL A 376 4.44 -18.20 -0.21
C VAL A 376 3.03 -17.70 -0.49
N ASP A 377 2.07 -18.12 0.31
CA ASP A 377 0.69 -17.65 0.19
C ASP A 377 0.46 -16.39 1.04
N GLU A 378 -0.33 -15.44 0.53
CA GLU A 378 -0.68 -14.17 1.20
C GLU A 378 0.56 -13.32 1.61
N GLN A 379 1.32 -12.88 0.62
CA GLN A 379 2.60 -12.16 0.75
C GLN A 379 2.64 -11.08 1.84
N HIS A 380 1.56 -10.31 2.01
CA HIS A 380 1.50 -9.16 2.93
C HIS A 380 1.62 -9.55 4.41
N ARG A 381 1.57 -10.83 4.74
CA ARG A 381 1.70 -11.39 6.10
C ARG A 381 3.08 -12.01 6.38
N PHE A 382 3.91 -12.17 5.35
CA PHE A 382 5.28 -12.65 5.48
C PHE A 382 6.28 -11.53 5.24
N GLY A 383 7.10 -11.21 6.24
CA GLY A 383 8.20 -10.27 6.10
C GLY A 383 9.25 -10.74 5.09
N VAL A 384 9.98 -9.80 4.47
CA VAL A 384 11.06 -10.12 3.50
C VAL A 384 12.13 -11.01 4.14
N ARG A 385 12.39 -10.83 5.45
CA ARG A 385 13.32 -11.71 6.20
C ARG A 385 12.86 -13.16 6.25
N GLN A 386 11.57 -13.43 6.42
CA GLN A 386 11.02 -14.79 6.45
C GLN A 386 11.12 -15.45 5.07
N ARG A 387 10.86 -14.68 3.99
CA ARG A 387 11.07 -15.16 2.61
C ARG A 387 12.54 -15.44 2.31
N ALA A 388 13.43 -14.55 2.73
CA ALA A 388 14.87 -14.74 2.60
C ALA A 388 15.37 -15.90 3.47
N ALA A 389 14.81 -16.09 4.67
CA ALA A 389 15.12 -17.23 5.54
C ALA A 389 14.67 -18.55 4.92
N ALA A 390 13.45 -18.61 4.35
CA ALA A 390 12.97 -19.79 3.62
C ALA A 390 13.91 -20.19 2.48
N ARG A 391 14.46 -19.21 1.75
CA ARG A 391 15.40 -19.45 0.63
C ARG A 391 16.81 -19.81 1.09
N ARG A 392 17.35 -19.22 2.16
CA ARG A 392 18.75 -19.46 2.60
C ARG A 392 18.93 -20.74 3.39
N ARG A 393 17.88 -21.30 3.97
CA ARG A 393 17.95 -22.49 4.86
C ARG A 393 18.06 -23.82 4.15
N ALA A 394 18.03 -23.80 2.83
CA ALA A 394 18.13 -25.03 2.06
C ALA A 394 19.47 -25.79 2.25
N GLY A 395 20.48 -25.21 2.92
CA GLY A 395 21.81 -25.81 3.04
C GLY A 395 22.48 -26.08 1.70
N GLN A 396 21.92 -25.53 0.61
CA GLN A 396 22.25 -25.80 -0.77
C GLN A 396 23.08 -24.68 -1.37
N ALA A 397 23.91 -25.02 -2.33
CA ALA A 397 24.72 -24.06 -3.08
C ALA A 397 23.88 -23.13 -3.97
N ALA A 398 22.62 -23.48 -4.25
CA ALA A 398 21.72 -22.75 -5.14
C ALA A 398 20.49 -22.19 -4.38
N LEU A 399 20.01 -21.01 -4.78
CA LEU A 399 18.77 -20.44 -4.25
C LEU A 399 17.55 -21.10 -4.91
N PRO A 400 16.55 -21.58 -4.14
CA PRO A 400 15.33 -22.13 -4.71
C PRO A 400 14.52 -21.05 -5.47
N HIS A 401 13.74 -21.50 -6.45
CA HIS A 401 12.73 -20.69 -7.11
C HIS A 401 11.71 -20.16 -6.08
N LEU A 402 11.19 -18.94 -6.28
CA LEU A 402 10.21 -18.31 -5.41
C LEU A 402 8.93 -17.99 -6.19
N LEU A 403 7.82 -18.55 -5.75
CA LEU A 403 6.47 -18.21 -6.23
C LEU A 403 5.67 -17.60 -5.08
N VAL A 404 5.26 -16.35 -5.24
CA VAL A 404 4.47 -15.62 -4.25
C VAL A 404 3.04 -15.50 -4.73
N LEU A 405 2.07 -15.87 -3.90
CA LEU A 405 0.65 -15.76 -4.20
C LEU A 405 0.07 -14.53 -3.51
N SER A 406 -0.71 -13.73 -4.24
CA SER A 406 -1.43 -12.58 -3.69
C SER A 406 -2.92 -12.64 -4.05
N ALA A 407 -3.78 -12.56 -3.03
CA ALA A 407 -5.23 -12.46 -3.22
C ALA A 407 -5.71 -11.01 -3.28
N THR A 408 -4.84 -10.03 -3.05
CA THR A 408 -5.17 -8.64 -3.34
C THR A 408 -4.98 -8.38 -4.83
N PRO A 409 -6.05 -8.10 -5.58
CA PRO A 409 -5.90 -7.66 -6.95
C PRO A 409 -5.09 -6.36 -6.95
N ILE A 410 -3.92 -6.38 -7.54
CA ILE A 410 -3.06 -5.22 -7.71
C ILE A 410 -2.92 -5.02 -9.22
N PRO A 411 -3.22 -3.84 -9.77
CA PRO A 411 -2.98 -3.57 -11.18
C PRO A 411 -1.55 -3.97 -11.57
N ARG A 412 -1.37 -4.59 -12.76
CA ARG A 412 -0.06 -5.12 -13.18
C ARG A 412 1.06 -4.10 -13.03
N THR A 413 0.79 -2.87 -13.41
CA THR A 413 1.74 -1.76 -13.35
C THR A 413 2.14 -1.44 -11.91
N LEU A 414 1.19 -1.51 -10.99
CA LEU A 414 1.44 -1.31 -9.56
C LEU A 414 2.17 -2.50 -8.93
N ALA A 415 1.87 -3.72 -9.34
CA ALA A 415 2.62 -4.90 -8.92
C ALA A 415 4.10 -4.78 -9.31
N LEU A 416 4.39 -4.36 -10.54
CA LEU A 416 5.74 -4.09 -11.03
C LEU A 416 6.42 -2.91 -10.33
N ALA A 417 5.65 -1.87 -9.98
CA ALA A 417 6.16 -0.72 -9.25
C ALA A 417 6.57 -1.04 -7.81
N ARG A 418 5.78 -1.90 -7.15
CA ARG A 418 5.92 -2.22 -5.73
C ARG A 418 6.78 -3.46 -5.48
N HIS A 419 6.80 -4.38 -6.42
CA HIS A 419 7.48 -5.67 -6.37
C HIS A 419 8.31 -5.90 -7.62
N GLY A 420 9.06 -4.90 -8.06
CA GLY A 420 9.88 -4.96 -9.28
C GLY A 420 11.03 -5.98 -9.22
N ASP A 421 11.27 -6.56 -8.02
CA ASP A 421 12.11 -7.73 -7.81
C ASP A 421 11.45 -9.04 -8.27
N LEU A 422 10.11 -9.03 -8.51
CA LEU A 422 9.34 -10.20 -8.93
C LEU A 422 8.77 -9.98 -10.34
N ASP A 423 8.80 -11.03 -11.17
CA ASP A 423 8.00 -11.08 -12.39
C ASP A 423 6.53 -11.33 -12.02
N ALA A 424 5.58 -10.80 -12.78
CA ALA A 424 4.17 -10.87 -12.43
C ALA A 424 3.35 -11.68 -13.44
N SER A 425 2.64 -12.69 -12.93
CA SER A 425 1.57 -13.42 -13.65
C SER A 425 0.22 -13.00 -13.10
N ILE A 426 -0.73 -12.71 -13.97
CA ILE A 426 -2.05 -12.21 -13.58
C ILE A 426 -3.13 -13.21 -13.97
N LEU A 427 -3.96 -13.57 -12.98
CA LEU A 427 -5.18 -14.33 -13.18
C LEU A 427 -6.36 -13.36 -13.22
N ASP A 428 -6.65 -12.86 -14.41
CA ASP A 428 -7.71 -11.91 -14.73
C ASP A 428 -9.05 -12.56 -15.07
N GLU A 429 -9.13 -13.89 -14.98
CA GLU A 429 -10.32 -14.68 -15.24
C GLU A 429 -10.79 -15.40 -13.98
N ARG A 430 -12.11 -15.59 -13.89
CA ARG A 430 -12.73 -16.45 -12.88
C ARG A 430 -12.98 -17.85 -13.46
N PRO A 431 -12.74 -18.92 -12.69
CA PRO A 431 -13.11 -20.27 -13.11
C PRO A 431 -14.61 -20.38 -13.41
N ALA A 432 -14.97 -21.15 -14.46
CA ALA A 432 -16.34 -21.38 -14.83
C ALA A 432 -17.16 -22.00 -13.67
N GLY A 433 -18.43 -21.62 -13.54
CA GLY A 433 -19.34 -22.12 -12.50
C GLY A 433 -19.27 -21.36 -11.15
N ARG A 434 -18.39 -20.36 -10.99
CA ARG A 434 -18.35 -19.50 -9.79
C ARG A 434 -18.96 -18.13 -10.08
N ALA A 435 -20.24 -17.94 -9.70
CA ALA A 435 -20.87 -16.62 -9.71
C ALA A 435 -20.28 -15.73 -8.62
N ALA A 436 -20.13 -14.44 -8.91
CA ALA A 436 -19.80 -13.48 -7.86
C ALA A 436 -20.95 -13.36 -6.86
N PRO A 437 -20.67 -13.21 -5.56
CA PRO A 437 -21.71 -12.92 -4.57
C PRO A 437 -22.47 -11.65 -4.93
N ALA A 438 -23.80 -11.69 -4.86
CA ALA A 438 -24.62 -10.49 -4.99
C ALA A 438 -24.25 -9.52 -3.86
N THR A 439 -24.15 -8.22 -4.16
CA THR A 439 -23.77 -7.21 -3.18
C THR A 439 -24.85 -6.15 -3.10
N LEU A 440 -25.37 -5.92 -1.90
CA LEU A 440 -26.42 -4.92 -1.64
C LEU A 440 -25.91 -3.95 -0.56
N VAL A 441 -26.16 -2.66 -0.75
CA VAL A 441 -25.88 -1.62 0.22
C VAL A 441 -27.17 -1.29 0.96
N CYS A 442 -27.14 -1.47 2.29
CA CYS A 442 -28.28 -1.25 3.17
C CYS A 442 -28.13 0.12 3.86
N ARG A 443 -29.03 1.05 3.56
CA ARG A 443 -29.05 2.41 4.09
C ARG A 443 -30.34 2.65 4.87
N GLY A 444 -30.21 3.05 6.13
CA GLY A 444 -31.33 3.35 6.97
C GLY A 444 -31.90 2.14 7.77
N ALA A 445 -32.66 2.46 8.80
CA ALA A 445 -33.09 1.51 9.82
C ALA A 445 -34.01 0.38 9.30
N GLN A 446 -34.80 0.66 8.27
CA GLN A 446 -35.72 -0.35 7.73
C GLN A 446 -34.97 -1.43 6.95
N GLU A 447 -34.01 -1.05 6.08
CA GLU A 447 -33.19 -1.98 5.33
C GLU A 447 -32.29 -2.80 6.28
N GLN A 448 -31.74 -2.17 7.30
CA GLN A 448 -30.94 -2.85 8.32
C GLN A 448 -31.74 -3.89 9.13
N ARG A 449 -33.04 -3.67 9.35
CA ARG A 449 -33.90 -4.70 9.96
C ARG A 449 -34.06 -5.91 9.06
N ALA A 450 -34.26 -5.68 7.77
CA ALA A 450 -34.39 -6.75 6.76
C ALA A 450 -33.13 -7.61 6.64
N VAL A 451 -31.93 -7.05 6.93
CA VAL A 451 -30.66 -7.80 6.98
C VAL A 451 -30.73 -8.95 7.98
N TYR A 452 -31.26 -8.71 9.18
CA TYR A 452 -31.35 -9.72 10.21
C TYR A 452 -32.47 -10.74 10.00
N ASP A 453 -33.52 -10.37 9.29
CA ASP A 453 -34.54 -11.32 8.85
C ASP A 453 -33.93 -12.26 7.81
N ARG A 454 -33.17 -11.73 6.87
CA ARG A 454 -32.39 -12.54 5.91
C ARG A 454 -31.39 -13.48 6.58
N LEU A 455 -30.72 -13.04 7.64
CA LEU A 455 -29.81 -13.88 8.41
C LEU A 455 -30.54 -15.09 9.02
N ARG A 456 -31.74 -14.88 9.58
CA ARG A 456 -32.57 -15.98 10.09
C ARG A 456 -32.99 -16.96 9.01
N ASP A 457 -33.37 -16.45 7.83
CA ASP A 457 -33.75 -17.29 6.70
C ASP A 457 -32.58 -18.18 6.24
N GLU A 458 -31.36 -17.66 6.16
CA GLU A 458 -30.17 -18.44 5.75
C GLU A 458 -29.83 -19.51 6.81
N ILE A 459 -29.91 -19.18 8.11
CA ILE A 459 -29.72 -20.15 9.20
C ILE A 459 -30.80 -21.24 9.14
N ALA A 460 -32.05 -20.86 8.90
CA ALA A 460 -33.15 -21.82 8.81
C ALA A 460 -33.00 -22.80 7.61
N ARG A 461 -32.27 -22.39 6.57
CA ARG A 461 -31.88 -23.25 5.44
C ARG A 461 -30.68 -24.14 5.72
N GLY A 462 -30.08 -24.04 6.91
CA GLY A 462 -28.88 -24.76 7.29
C GLY A 462 -27.57 -24.15 6.76
N HIS A 463 -27.61 -22.90 6.27
CA HIS A 463 -26.44 -22.17 5.81
C HIS A 463 -25.75 -21.44 6.95
N GLN A 464 -24.47 -21.14 6.75
CA GLN A 464 -23.66 -20.36 7.67
C GLN A 464 -23.51 -18.92 7.23
N ALA A 465 -23.28 -18.01 8.18
CA ALA A 465 -23.14 -16.58 7.92
C ALA A 465 -21.97 -15.94 8.66
N TYR A 466 -21.37 -14.93 8.07
CA TYR A 466 -20.43 -14.02 8.71
C TYR A 466 -21.11 -12.70 9.05
N VAL A 467 -20.82 -12.15 10.23
CA VAL A 467 -21.16 -10.79 10.64
C VAL A 467 -19.87 -10.06 11.02
N VAL A 468 -19.43 -9.11 10.23
CA VAL A 468 -18.16 -8.41 10.40
C VAL A 468 -18.41 -7.01 10.93
N CYS A 469 -17.72 -6.67 12.03
CA CYS A 469 -17.77 -5.36 12.66
C CYS A 469 -16.40 -4.63 12.53
N PRO A 470 -16.36 -3.30 12.40
CA PRO A 470 -15.11 -2.57 12.35
C PRO A 470 -14.33 -2.65 13.66
N VAL A 471 -13.00 -2.65 13.58
CA VAL A 471 -12.12 -2.52 14.75
C VAL A 471 -12.15 -1.08 15.24
N ARG A 472 -12.37 -0.88 16.54
CA ARG A 472 -12.32 0.45 17.16
C ARG A 472 -10.93 0.75 17.70
N GLU A 473 -10.25 1.73 17.10
CA GLU A 473 -9.23 2.48 17.80
C GLU A 473 -9.91 3.59 18.62
N ARG A 474 -9.83 3.45 19.96
CA ARG A 474 -10.28 4.42 20.98
C ARG A 474 -11.75 4.88 20.92
N ALA A 475 -12.57 4.18 21.68
CA ALA A 475 -13.93 4.58 21.99
C ALA A 475 -13.98 5.94 22.72
N LYS A 476 -14.43 6.98 22.04
CA LYS A 476 -14.90 8.23 22.68
C LYS A 476 -16.24 8.74 22.14
N ARG A 477 -17.00 7.97 21.37
CA ARG A 477 -18.39 8.33 21.00
C ARG A 477 -19.36 7.21 21.36
N ALA A 478 -20.35 7.54 22.15
CA ALA A 478 -21.49 6.68 22.44
C ALA A 478 -22.18 6.27 21.13
N GLY A 479 -22.48 4.98 20.95
CA GLY A 479 -23.32 4.49 19.86
C GLY A 479 -22.71 3.50 18.89
N ALA A 480 -21.38 3.30 18.81
CA ALA A 480 -20.82 2.35 17.86
C ALA A 480 -20.83 0.93 18.44
N VAL A 481 -21.36 0.02 17.68
CA VAL A 481 -21.48 -1.40 17.99
C VAL A 481 -20.09 -2.03 18.04
N THR A 482 -19.71 -2.61 19.16
CA THR A 482 -18.51 -3.43 19.25
C THR A 482 -18.83 -4.87 18.84
N ALA A 483 -17.87 -5.61 18.29
CA ALA A 483 -18.07 -7.02 17.95
C ALA A 483 -18.59 -7.84 19.14
N ILE A 484 -18.13 -7.56 20.35
CA ILE A 484 -18.59 -8.21 21.60
C ILE A 484 -20.06 -7.87 21.90
N GLY A 485 -20.44 -6.60 21.80
CA GLY A 485 -21.83 -6.18 22.02
C GLY A 485 -22.78 -6.74 20.95
N HIS A 486 -22.32 -6.76 19.72
CA HIS A 486 -23.08 -7.33 18.60
C HIS A 486 -23.26 -8.85 18.76
N TYR A 487 -22.20 -9.56 19.12
CA TYR A 487 -22.26 -10.98 19.46
C TYR A 487 -23.29 -11.27 20.54
N ALA A 488 -23.25 -10.55 21.67
CA ALA A 488 -24.18 -10.76 22.77
C ALA A 488 -25.65 -10.50 22.38
N ALA A 489 -25.90 -9.51 21.54
CA ALA A 489 -27.23 -9.21 21.02
C ALA A 489 -27.71 -10.30 20.04
N LEU A 490 -26.86 -10.74 19.12
CA LEU A 490 -27.18 -11.78 18.14
C LEU A 490 -27.38 -13.14 18.79
N ALA A 491 -26.53 -13.54 19.71
CA ALA A 491 -26.66 -14.82 20.43
C ALA A 491 -28.04 -14.95 21.13
N ARG A 492 -28.52 -13.86 21.71
CA ARG A 492 -29.89 -13.83 22.31
C ARG A 492 -31.01 -13.83 21.28
N ARG A 493 -30.83 -13.08 20.18
CA ARG A 493 -31.88 -12.86 19.19
C ARG A 493 -32.04 -14.03 18.22
N LEU A 494 -31.00 -14.80 18.01
CA LEU A 494 -30.94 -15.91 17.06
C LEU A 494 -31.08 -17.28 17.73
N ALA A 495 -31.23 -17.34 19.07
CA ALA A 495 -31.39 -18.62 19.76
C ALA A 495 -32.51 -19.46 19.10
N PRO A 496 -32.29 -20.77 18.87
CA PRO A 496 -31.19 -21.63 19.32
C PRO A 496 -29.96 -21.69 18.41
N ALA A 497 -29.78 -20.79 17.45
CA ALA A 497 -28.60 -20.80 16.56
C ALA A 497 -27.29 -20.60 17.34
N ARG A 498 -26.24 -21.28 16.89
CA ARG A 498 -24.91 -21.30 17.52
C ARG A 498 -24.06 -20.16 16.97
N VAL A 499 -23.80 -19.16 17.79
CA VAL A 499 -23.05 -17.96 17.40
C VAL A 499 -21.66 -18.02 17.99
N GLY A 500 -20.63 -17.85 17.18
CA GLY A 500 -19.23 -17.73 17.59
C GLY A 500 -18.75 -16.28 17.56
N LEU A 501 -17.72 -15.94 18.36
CA LEU A 501 -17.07 -14.62 18.38
C LEU A 501 -15.59 -14.75 18.08
N LEU A 502 -15.09 -13.92 17.14
CA LEU A 502 -13.68 -13.89 16.75
C LEU A 502 -13.15 -12.45 16.69
N HIS A 503 -12.19 -12.12 17.56
CA HIS A 503 -11.57 -10.78 17.56
C HIS A 503 -10.08 -10.82 17.92
N GLY A 504 -9.37 -9.71 17.67
CA GLY A 504 -7.91 -9.61 17.79
C GLY A 504 -7.35 -9.93 19.18
N ALA A 505 -8.11 -9.66 20.25
CA ALA A 505 -7.67 -9.84 21.64
C ALA A 505 -7.81 -11.28 22.16
N LEU A 506 -8.44 -12.22 21.42
CA LEU A 506 -8.47 -13.64 21.79
C LEU A 506 -7.07 -14.25 21.74
N ALA A 507 -6.79 -15.23 22.59
CA ALA A 507 -5.58 -16.04 22.51
C ALA A 507 -5.51 -16.83 21.19
N ALA A 508 -4.32 -17.20 20.73
CA ALA A 508 -4.14 -17.83 19.43
C ALA A 508 -4.91 -19.16 19.32
N ASP A 509 -4.79 -20.00 20.34
CA ASP A 509 -5.48 -21.30 20.44
C ASP A 509 -7.01 -21.17 20.54
N GLU A 510 -7.51 -20.08 21.12
CA GLU A 510 -8.95 -19.81 21.16
C GLU A 510 -9.47 -19.36 19.79
N LYS A 511 -8.71 -18.53 19.07
CA LYS A 511 -9.02 -18.16 17.68
C LYS A 511 -9.09 -19.40 16.78
N GLU A 512 -8.14 -20.30 16.90
CA GLU A 512 -8.09 -21.53 16.12
C GLU A 512 -9.28 -22.44 16.43
N ARG A 513 -9.63 -22.62 17.70
CA ARG A 513 -10.82 -23.41 18.10
C ARG A 513 -12.11 -22.86 17.52
N VAL A 514 -12.34 -21.54 17.59
CA VAL A 514 -13.55 -20.91 17.04
C VAL A 514 -13.59 -21.06 15.52
N LEU A 515 -12.46 -20.89 14.84
CA LEU A 515 -12.37 -21.03 13.40
C LEU A 515 -12.59 -22.49 12.96
N ALA A 516 -12.00 -23.47 13.65
CA ALA A 516 -12.19 -24.88 13.38
C ALA A 516 -13.67 -25.29 13.58
N ALA A 517 -14.31 -24.85 14.67
CA ALA A 517 -15.73 -25.08 14.93
C ALA A 517 -16.64 -24.49 13.84
N PHE A 518 -16.31 -23.30 13.31
CA PHE A 518 -17.07 -22.71 12.23
C PHE A 518 -16.87 -23.46 10.90
N VAL A 519 -15.64 -23.86 10.57
CA VAL A 519 -15.35 -24.69 9.39
C VAL A 519 -16.03 -26.06 9.47
N ALA A 520 -16.10 -26.66 10.68
CA ALA A 520 -16.79 -27.93 10.91
C ALA A 520 -18.33 -27.83 10.87
N GLY A 521 -18.90 -26.63 10.77
CA GLY A 521 -20.36 -26.43 10.81
C GLY A 521 -20.95 -26.53 12.21
N GLU A 522 -20.14 -26.49 13.26
CA GLU A 522 -20.58 -26.47 14.66
C GLU A 522 -21.11 -25.09 15.08
N LEU A 523 -20.80 -24.04 14.30
CA LEU A 523 -21.31 -22.67 14.46
C LEU A 523 -22.08 -22.26 13.21
N ASP A 524 -23.24 -21.65 13.41
CA ASP A 524 -24.13 -21.17 12.34
C ASP A 524 -23.79 -19.73 11.93
N VAL A 525 -23.34 -18.91 12.90
CA VAL A 525 -22.93 -17.51 12.66
C VAL A 525 -21.58 -17.24 13.30
N LEU A 526 -20.69 -16.59 12.55
CA LEU A 526 -19.42 -16.10 13.07
C LEU A 526 -19.44 -14.56 13.11
N VAL A 527 -19.52 -13.99 14.32
CA VAL A 527 -19.33 -12.55 14.54
C VAL A 527 -17.83 -12.26 14.67
N ALA A 528 -17.30 -11.41 13.80
CA ALA A 528 -15.86 -11.19 13.76
C ALA A 528 -15.49 -9.73 13.50
N THR A 529 -14.24 -9.39 13.81
CA THR A 529 -13.57 -8.21 13.29
C THR A 529 -12.86 -8.53 11.98
N THR A 530 -11.98 -7.66 11.47
CA THR A 530 -11.21 -7.83 10.21
C THR A 530 -10.38 -9.12 10.13
N ILE A 531 -10.27 -9.90 11.19
CA ILE A 531 -9.57 -11.21 11.23
C ILE A 531 -10.14 -12.21 10.20
N VAL A 532 -11.39 -12.06 9.77
CA VAL A 532 -12.02 -12.92 8.74
C VAL A 532 -11.36 -12.79 7.36
N GLU A 533 -10.48 -11.83 7.17
CA GLU A 533 -9.63 -11.74 5.96
C GLU A 533 -8.67 -12.95 5.81
N LEU A 534 -8.58 -13.82 6.81
CA LEU A 534 -7.64 -14.97 6.94
C LEU A 534 -7.80 -16.12 5.92
N GLY A 535 -8.43 -15.94 4.80
CA GLY A 535 -8.35 -16.94 3.72
C GLY A 535 -9.22 -18.20 3.87
N LEU A 536 -10.03 -18.32 4.92
CA LEU A 536 -10.86 -19.50 5.19
C LEU A 536 -11.81 -19.84 4.03
N ASP A 537 -11.87 -21.11 3.69
CA ASP A 537 -12.83 -21.66 2.75
C ASP A 537 -13.93 -22.42 3.50
N VAL A 538 -15.11 -21.80 3.57
CA VAL A 538 -16.30 -22.39 4.17
C VAL A 538 -17.39 -22.46 3.10
N PRO A 539 -17.51 -23.60 2.40
CA PRO A 539 -18.45 -23.74 1.28
C PRO A 539 -19.91 -23.47 1.66
N ASN A 540 -20.30 -23.77 2.91
CA ASN A 540 -21.66 -23.57 3.43
C ASN A 540 -21.95 -22.11 3.85
N ALA A 541 -20.97 -21.20 3.84
CA ALA A 541 -21.19 -19.80 4.13
C ALA A 541 -21.75 -19.05 2.92
N THR A 542 -23.02 -18.68 2.99
CA THR A 542 -23.78 -18.03 1.90
C THR A 542 -23.99 -16.54 2.15
N LEU A 543 -23.92 -16.07 3.40
CA LEU A 543 -24.23 -14.70 3.76
C LEU A 543 -23.05 -14.01 4.47
N MET A 544 -22.69 -12.82 3.97
CA MET A 544 -21.76 -11.88 4.61
C MET A 544 -22.52 -10.61 4.97
N ILE A 545 -22.51 -10.23 6.23
CA ILE A 545 -23.01 -8.94 6.71
C ILE A 545 -21.80 -8.13 7.18
N VAL A 546 -21.66 -6.91 6.71
CA VAL A 546 -20.61 -5.98 7.14
C VAL A 546 -21.27 -4.75 7.77
N GLU A 547 -21.08 -4.61 9.06
CA GLU A 547 -21.60 -3.47 9.84
C GLU A 547 -20.67 -2.25 9.70
N ASP A 548 -21.24 -1.03 9.67
CA ASP A 548 -20.53 0.21 9.43
C ASP A 548 -19.56 0.07 8.23
N ALA A 549 -20.03 -0.49 7.12
CA ALA A 549 -19.22 -0.87 5.97
C ALA A 549 -18.44 0.31 5.33
N ASP A 550 -18.94 1.53 5.47
CA ASP A 550 -18.28 2.77 5.03
C ASP A 550 -16.94 3.06 5.73
N ARG A 551 -16.65 2.38 6.84
CA ARG A 551 -15.38 2.50 7.57
C ARG A 551 -14.29 1.57 7.08
N PHE A 552 -14.62 0.63 6.19
CA PHE A 552 -13.66 -0.30 5.61
C PHE A 552 -13.08 0.24 4.30
N GLY A 553 -11.86 -0.17 3.96
CA GLY A 553 -11.29 0.05 2.64
C GLY A 553 -11.95 -0.83 1.58
N LEU A 554 -11.98 -0.39 0.31
CA LEU A 554 -12.55 -1.16 -0.80
C LEU A 554 -11.91 -2.55 -0.93
N SER A 555 -10.58 -2.63 -0.81
CA SER A 555 -9.85 -3.90 -0.88
C SER A 555 -10.26 -4.86 0.24
N GLN A 556 -10.49 -4.36 1.46
CA GLN A 556 -10.97 -5.17 2.59
C GLN A 556 -12.38 -5.70 2.35
N LEU A 557 -13.30 -4.82 1.95
CA LEU A 557 -14.68 -5.22 1.64
C LEU A 557 -14.72 -6.25 0.51
N HIS A 558 -13.88 -6.11 -0.51
CA HIS A 558 -13.77 -7.07 -1.60
C HIS A 558 -13.29 -8.44 -1.12
N GLN A 559 -12.27 -8.48 -0.25
CA GLN A 559 -11.79 -9.72 0.36
C GLN A 559 -12.87 -10.40 1.21
N LEU A 560 -13.62 -9.62 2.01
CA LEU A 560 -14.75 -10.12 2.80
C LEU A 560 -15.85 -10.69 1.90
N ARG A 561 -16.26 -9.96 0.86
CA ARG A 561 -17.24 -10.43 -0.13
C ARG A 561 -16.83 -11.79 -0.73
N GLY A 562 -15.55 -11.96 -1.03
CA GLY A 562 -15.01 -13.21 -1.59
C GLY A 562 -15.01 -14.41 -0.63
N ARG A 563 -15.46 -14.25 0.62
CA ARG A 563 -15.54 -15.35 1.61
C ARG A 563 -16.85 -16.14 1.54
N VAL A 564 -17.86 -15.65 0.87
CA VAL A 564 -19.17 -16.31 0.73
C VAL A 564 -19.45 -16.76 -0.70
N GLY A 565 -20.39 -17.69 -0.88
CA GLY A 565 -20.74 -18.23 -2.19
C GLY A 565 -19.65 -19.10 -2.82
N ARG A 566 -18.91 -19.84 -2.01
CA ARG A 566 -17.86 -20.76 -2.47
C ARG A 566 -18.37 -22.18 -2.73
N GLY A 567 -19.56 -22.51 -2.21
CA GLY A 567 -20.25 -23.76 -2.46
C GLY A 567 -21.23 -23.71 -3.64
N ALA A 568 -22.19 -24.61 -3.64
CA ALA A 568 -23.24 -24.70 -4.67
C ALA A 568 -24.30 -23.58 -4.55
N ALA A 569 -24.50 -23.04 -3.34
CA ALA A 569 -25.46 -21.97 -3.10
C ALA A 569 -24.87 -20.59 -3.43
N PRO A 570 -25.68 -19.67 -4.03
CA PRO A 570 -25.21 -18.34 -4.35
C PRO A 570 -24.88 -17.53 -3.08
N GLY A 571 -23.79 -16.74 -3.14
CA GLY A 571 -23.39 -15.88 -2.04
C GLY A 571 -24.11 -14.53 -2.06
N LEU A 572 -24.36 -13.96 -0.88
CA LEU A 572 -24.94 -12.63 -0.68
C LEU A 572 -24.05 -11.83 0.30
N CYS A 573 -23.70 -10.61 -0.09
CA CYS A 573 -22.96 -9.66 0.74
C CYS A 573 -23.81 -8.42 1.03
N LEU A 574 -24.13 -8.18 2.28
CA LEU A 574 -24.93 -7.05 2.75
C LEU A 574 -24.02 -6.04 3.45
N LEU A 575 -23.95 -4.83 2.91
CA LEU A 575 -23.10 -3.74 3.40
C LEU A 575 -23.98 -2.73 4.14
N CYS A 576 -23.97 -2.76 5.45
CA CYS A 576 -24.73 -1.84 6.31
C CYS A 576 -23.93 -0.54 6.46
N ALA A 577 -24.44 0.55 5.90
CA ALA A 577 -23.82 1.87 6.07
C ALA A 577 -24.12 2.45 7.46
N SER A 578 -23.16 3.17 8.06
CA SER A 578 -23.38 3.86 9.32
C SER A 578 -24.42 4.99 9.17
N GLU A 579 -25.06 5.40 10.25
CA GLU A 579 -26.05 6.50 10.25
C GLU A 579 -25.45 7.82 9.75
N ASP A 580 -24.16 8.05 10.00
CA ASP A 580 -23.44 9.26 9.59
C ASP A 580 -23.00 9.23 8.10
N ALA A 581 -23.12 8.09 7.41
CA ALA A 581 -22.57 7.88 6.06
C ALA A 581 -23.54 8.23 4.93
N ALA A 582 -24.67 8.87 5.21
CA ALA A 582 -25.71 9.14 4.20
C ALA A 582 -25.21 9.97 2.99
N VAL A 583 -24.19 10.82 3.15
CA VAL A 583 -23.56 11.61 2.08
C VAL A 583 -22.06 11.70 2.34
N GLY A 584 -21.22 11.17 1.43
CA GLY A 584 -19.77 11.29 1.58
C GLY A 584 -18.98 10.28 0.74
N GLU A 585 -17.65 10.32 0.85
CA GLU A 585 -16.73 9.44 0.15
C GLU A 585 -16.92 7.96 0.52
N GLY A 586 -17.27 7.69 1.79
CA GLY A 586 -17.58 6.34 2.28
C GLY A 586 -18.77 5.72 1.55
N SER A 587 -19.87 6.47 1.35
CA SER A 587 -21.05 6.00 0.62
C SER A 587 -20.73 5.68 -0.83
N ARG A 588 -19.95 6.54 -1.53
CA ARG A 588 -19.51 6.31 -2.91
C ARG A 588 -18.70 5.01 -3.06
N ARG A 589 -17.83 4.70 -2.09
CA ARG A 589 -17.06 3.46 -2.10
C ARG A 589 -17.94 2.22 -2.04
N LEU A 590 -19.02 2.24 -1.24
CA LEU A 590 -19.97 1.13 -1.17
C LEU A 590 -20.70 0.93 -2.51
N ASP A 591 -21.08 2.02 -3.19
CA ASP A 591 -21.73 1.95 -4.50
C ASP A 591 -20.79 1.36 -5.57
N VAL A 592 -19.52 1.73 -5.56
CA VAL A 592 -18.50 1.15 -6.45
C VAL A 592 -18.37 -0.35 -6.21
N LEU A 593 -18.35 -0.81 -4.96
CA LEU A 593 -18.27 -2.23 -4.64
C LEU A 593 -19.52 -3.01 -5.06
N ALA A 594 -20.70 -2.40 -4.94
CA ALA A 594 -21.96 -3.02 -5.40
C ALA A 594 -22.06 -3.12 -6.92
N ALA A 595 -21.50 -2.12 -7.63
CA ALA A 595 -21.59 -2.04 -9.10
C ALA A 595 -20.63 -2.99 -9.83
N THR A 596 -19.52 -3.44 -9.20
CA THR A 596 -18.55 -4.31 -9.86
C THR A 596 -18.11 -5.49 -8.99
N ALA A 597 -17.96 -6.63 -9.66
CA ALA A 597 -17.38 -7.84 -9.07
C ALA A 597 -15.88 -7.98 -9.39
N ASP A 598 -15.34 -7.17 -10.28
CA ASP A 598 -13.96 -7.22 -10.73
C ASP A 598 -13.03 -6.60 -9.68
N GLY A 599 -12.17 -7.44 -9.07
CA GLY A 599 -11.23 -7.01 -8.04
C GLY A 599 -10.15 -6.05 -8.55
N PHE A 600 -9.74 -6.14 -9.83
CA PHE A 600 -8.75 -5.22 -10.40
C PHE A 600 -9.34 -3.82 -10.59
N ARG A 601 -10.58 -3.72 -11.08
CA ARG A 601 -11.30 -2.43 -11.16
C ARG A 601 -11.53 -1.81 -9.78
N LEU A 602 -11.82 -2.63 -8.77
CA LEU A 602 -11.95 -2.15 -7.39
C LEU A 602 -10.62 -1.64 -6.83
N ALA A 603 -9.52 -2.32 -7.13
CA ALA A 603 -8.19 -1.88 -6.71
C ALA A 603 -7.79 -0.56 -7.39
N GLU A 604 -8.13 -0.38 -8.66
CA GLU A 604 -7.94 0.90 -9.38
C GLU A 604 -8.77 2.02 -8.76
N ALA A 605 -10.03 1.77 -8.43
CA ALA A 605 -10.91 2.73 -7.78
C ALA A 605 -10.44 3.11 -6.36
N ASP A 606 -9.99 2.12 -5.56
CA ASP A 606 -9.42 2.35 -4.22
C ASP A 606 -8.16 3.21 -4.29
N LEU A 607 -7.33 2.95 -5.29
CA LEU A 607 -6.11 3.69 -5.56
C LEU A 607 -6.40 5.13 -6.01
N ALA A 608 -7.40 5.32 -6.89
CA ALA A 608 -7.83 6.64 -7.32
C ALA A 608 -8.36 7.49 -6.15
N ALA A 609 -9.07 6.87 -5.21
CA ALA A 609 -9.60 7.53 -4.03
C ALA A 609 -8.51 7.90 -2.99
N ARG A 610 -7.49 7.05 -2.80
CA ARG A 610 -6.38 7.31 -1.85
C ARG A 610 -5.31 8.24 -2.41
N GLY A 611 -5.26 8.37 -3.71
CA GLY A 611 -4.22 9.12 -4.41
C GLY A 611 -2.89 8.37 -4.55
N PRO A 612 -2.02 8.82 -5.47
CA PRO A 612 -0.77 8.13 -5.82
C PRO A 612 0.30 8.16 -4.71
N GLY A 613 0.18 9.02 -3.71
CA GLY A 613 1.15 9.14 -2.61
C GLY A 613 1.25 7.89 -1.73
N ASP A 614 0.19 7.09 -1.63
CA ASP A 614 0.13 5.86 -0.82
C ASP A 614 0.72 4.62 -1.54
N LEU A 615 0.97 4.74 -2.86
CA LEU A 615 1.45 3.66 -3.71
C LEU A 615 2.78 3.04 -3.27
N PHE A 616 3.69 3.87 -2.79
CA PHE A 616 5.06 3.47 -2.47
C PHE A 616 5.32 3.42 -0.96
N GLY A 617 4.26 3.47 -0.15
CA GLY A 617 4.38 3.51 1.30
C GLY A 617 5.09 4.80 1.74
N ALA A 618 4.38 5.91 1.85
CA ALA A 618 4.93 7.23 2.21
C ALA A 618 5.78 7.22 3.50
N ARG A 619 5.66 6.19 4.31
CA ARG A 619 6.49 5.93 5.50
C ARG A 619 7.83 5.23 5.17
N GLN A 620 7.94 4.54 4.00
CA GLN A 620 9.12 3.72 3.67
C GLN A 620 10.08 4.38 2.69
N THR A 621 9.61 5.27 1.80
CA THR A 621 10.43 5.82 0.71
C THR A 621 10.66 7.33 0.78
N GLY A 622 10.16 8.03 1.81
CA GLY A 622 10.01 9.48 1.76
C GLY A 622 8.87 9.83 0.79
N ALA A 623 8.08 10.86 1.10
CA ALA A 623 6.91 11.22 0.29
C ALA A 623 7.32 11.49 -1.17
N LEU A 624 7.09 10.53 -2.05
CA LEU A 624 7.06 10.78 -3.49
C LEU A 624 5.87 11.70 -3.73
N ALA A 625 6.14 12.98 -3.88
CA ALA A 625 5.11 13.94 -4.22
C ALA A 625 4.83 13.84 -5.72
N PHE A 626 3.87 13.01 -6.09
CA PHE A 626 3.32 13.01 -7.45
C PHE A 626 2.38 14.20 -7.70
N GLY A 627 2.26 15.11 -6.74
CA GLY A 627 1.36 16.26 -6.82
C GLY A 627 -0.07 15.85 -7.13
N SER A 628 -0.69 16.51 -8.11
CA SER A 628 -2.01 16.19 -8.67
C SER A 628 -1.95 15.21 -9.85
N ALA A 629 -0.80 14.54 -10.09
CA ALA A 629 -0.64 13.59 -11.18
C ALA A 629 -1.71 12.49 -11.11
N SER A 630 -2.33 12.19 -12.22
CA SER A 630 -3.27 11.09 -12.34
C SER A 630 -2.57 9.74 -12.16
N LEU A 631 -3.31 8.71 -11.81
CA LEU A 631 -2.75 7.34 -11.72
C LEU A 631 -2.12 6.87 -13.03
N ALA A 632 -2.70 7.26 -14.18
CA ALA A 632 -2.18 6.92 -15.49
C ALA A 632 -0.78 7.53 -15.70
N GLU A 633 -0.58 8.80 -15.32
CA GLU A 633 0.72 9.47 -15.39
C GLU A 633 1.74 8.82 -14.45
N VAL A 634 1.33 8.45 -13.24
CA VAL A 634 2.23 7.73 -12.31
C VAL A 634 2.65 6.38 -12.86
N PHE A 635 1.73 5.62 -13.45
CA PHE A 635 2.04 4.33 -14.08
C PHE A 635 2.96 4.49 -15.29
N GLU A 636 2.79 5.55 -16.07
CA GLU A 636 3.69 5.87 -17.17
C GLU A 636 5.11 6.18 -16.66
N LEU A 637 5.24 6.98 -15.60
CA LEU A 637 6.53 7.29 -14.97
C LEU A 637 7.23 6.02 -14.45
N VAL A 638 6.48 5.11 -13.81
CA VAL A 638 7.02 3.82 -13.36
C VAL A 638 7.52 2.99 -14.54
N GLY A 639 6.75 2.91 -15.63
CA GLY A 639 7.16 2.21 -16.84
C GLY A 639 8.41 2.84 -17.49
N GLN A 640 8.51 4.16 -17.51
CA GLN A 640 9.69 4.87 -17.98
C GLN A 640 10.92 4.59 -17.11
N ALA A 641 10.74 4.66 -15.78
CA ALA A 641 11.82 4.41 -14.83
C ALA A 641 12.37 2.97 -14.93
N ARG A 642 11.48 1.99 -15.12
CA ARG A 642 11.87 0.59 -15.32
C ARG A 642 12.69 0.41 -16.59
N ARG A 643 12.18 0.90 -17.72
CA ARG A 643 12.91 0.83 -19.01
C ARG A 643 14.28 1.48 -18.92
N GLU A 644 14.39 2.59 -18.19
CA GLU A 644 15.66 3.28 -18.02
C GLU A 644 16.62 2.49 -17.13
N ALA A 645 16.16 1.95 -16.01
CA ALA A 645 16.97 1.08 -15.17
C ALA A 645 17.45 -0.17 -15.94
N GLU A 646 16.57 -0.81 -16.71
CA GLU A 646 16.91 -1.98 -17.56
C GLU A 646 17.97 -1.61 -18.62
N ARG A 647 17.93 -0.42 -19.21
CA ARG A 647 18.97 0.05 -20.14
C ARG A 647 20.32 0.23 -19.46
N VAL A 648 20.35 0.84 -18.28
CA VAL A 648 21.59 1.00 -17.52
C VAL A 648 22.15 -0.37 -17.16
N PHE A 649 21.33 -1.28 -16.70
CA PHE A 649 21.75 -2.64 -16.33
C PHE A 649 22.18 -3.51 -17.52
N ALA A 650 21.68 -3.25 -18.73
CA ALA A 650 22.14 -3.93 -19.95
C ALA A 650 23.60 -3.62 -20.28
N VAL A 651 24.09 -2.44 -19.89
CA VAL A 651 25.47 -1.98 -20.13
C VAL A 651 26.34 -2.20 -18.90
N ASP A 652 25.81 -1.90 -17.70
CA ASP A 652 26.52 -1.97 -16.41
C ASP A 652 25.71 -2.72 -15.37
N PRO A 653 25.66 -4.05 -15.40
CA PRO A 653 24.84 -4.88 -14.49
C PRO A 653 25.20 -4.75 -13.00
N ALA A 654 26.43 -4.34 -12.69
CA ALA A 654 26.92 -4.16 -11.32
C ALA A 654 26.84 -2.71 -10.82
N LEU A 655 26.44 -1.77 -11.68
CA LEU A 655 26.55 -0.31 -11.46
C LEU A 655 27.94 0.09 -10.98
N ALA A 656 28.97 -0.42 -11.62
CA ALA A 656 30.38 -0.23 -11.27
C ALA A 656 31.00 0.95 -12.00
N GLU A 657 30.42 1.40 -13.12
CA GLU A 657 30.94 2.53 -13.89
C GLU A 657 30.82 3.85 -13.13
N PRO A 658 31.80 4.74 -13.21
CA PRO A 658 31.77 6.06 -12.55
C PRO A 658 30.51 6.88 -12.88
N ALA A 659 30.02 6.79 -14.11
CA ALA A 659 28.79 7.46 -14.56
C ALA A 659 27.54 7.02 -13.80
N HIS A 660 27.52 5.80 -13.26
CA HIS A 660 26.39 5.24 -12.53
C HIS A 660 26.60 5.22 -11.00
N ALA A 661 27.73 5.75 -10.49
CA ALA A 661 28.08 5.70 -9.07
C ALA A 661 27.02 6.34 -8.16
N SER A 662 26.36 7.40 -8.58
CA SER A 662 25.28 8.07 -7.83
C SER A 662 24.01 7.23 -7.79
N LEU A 663 23.66 6.58 -8.91
CA LEU A 663 22.54 5.63 -8.97
C LEU A 663 22.82 4.39 -8.10
N ALA A 664 24.05 3.86 -8.15
CA ALA A 664 24.48 2.74 -7.32
C ALA A 664 24.31 3.04 -5.83
N ARG A 665 24.80 4.20 -5.38
CA ARG A 665 24.65 4.64 -3.97
C ARG A 665 23.18 4.77 -3.57
N ALA A 666 22.36 5.39 -4.42
CA ALA A 666 20.93 5.56 -4.17
C ALA A 666 20.21 4.21 -4.06
N ALA A 667 20.46 3.29 -4.98
CA ALA A 667 19.87 1.95 -5.00
C ALA A 667 20.28 1.12 -3.77
N ARG A 668 21.57 1.09 -3.43
CA ARG A 668 22.08 0.36 -2.24
C ARG A 668 21.53 0.92 -0.94
N SER A 669 21.45 2.25 -0.79
CA SER A 669 20.85 2.89 0.40
C SER A 669 19.37 2.54 0.57
N LEU A 670 18.61 2.38 -0.52
CA LEU A 670 17.22 1.90 -0.46
C LEU A 670 17.13 0.44 0.01
N LEU A 671 18.03 -0.43 -0.45
CA LEU A 671 18.09 -1.82 -0.01
C LEU A 671 18.43 -1.95 1.48
N GLU A 672 19.42 -1.17 1.97
CA GLU A 672 19.79 -1.13 3.38
C GLU A 672 18.64 -0.67 4.27
N ARG A 673 17.96 0.42 3.88
CA ARG A 673 16.78 0.92 4.61
C ARG A 673 15.66 -0.11 4.64
N ARG A 674 15.34 -0.72 3.49
CA ARG A 674 14.32 -1.77 3.42
C ARG A 674 14.64 -2.92 4.37
N ALA A 675 15.89 -3.35 4.44
CA ALA A 675 16.35 -4.38 5.37
C ALA A 675 16.20 -3.98 6.84
N LEU A 676 16.43 -2.70 7.19
CA LEU A 676 16.26 -2.17 8.56
C LEU A 676 14.79 -2.11 8.98
N PHE A 677 13.91 -1.54 8.15
CA PHE A 677 12.47 -1.43 8.45
C PHE A 677 11.76 -2.79 8.51
N GLU A 678 12.20 -3.74 7.70
CA GLU A 678 11.69 -5.12 7.73
C GLU A 678 12.24 -5.91 8.93
N GLY A 679 13.26 -5.38 9.60
CA GLY A 679 13.84 -5.90 10.83
C GLY A 679 13.15 -5.45 12.11
N GLU A 680 12.49 -4.30 12.09
CA GLU A 680 11.74 -3.76 13.23
C GLU A 680 10.27 -4.22 13.27
N ALA A 681 9.74 -4.76 12.18
CA ALA A 681 8.37 -5.26 12.09
C ALA A 681 8.23 -6.77 12.43
N ALA A 682 9.31 -7.43 12.81
CA ALA A 682 9.36 -8.80 13.30
C ALA A 682 9.68 -8.84 14.79
#